data_615ca0d82a3eb9fe2360bbe2c5f39f7d
#
_entry.id   615ca0d82a3eb9fe2360bbe2c5f39f7d
#
_cell.length_a   1.000
_cell.length_b   1.000
_cell.length_c   1.000
_cell.angle_alpha   90.00
_cell.angle_beta   90.00
_cell.angle_gamma   90.00
#
_symmetry.space_group_name_H-M   'P 1'
#
loop_
_entity.id
_entity.type
_entity.pdbx_description
1 polymer ?
#
loop_
_entity_poly.entity_id
_entity_poly.type
_entity_poly.pdbx_seq_one_letter_code
_entity_poly.pdbx_strand_id
1 'polypeptide(L)'
;MDENQTIDQDRIMKINIEQEMKTSYIDYSMSVIVARALPDVRDGFKPVHRRILYGMLGLGNTSDKPYKKCARVVGEVLGKYHPHGDSSVYGALVRMGQDWNMRYKLVDGQGNFGSVDGDSPAAMRYTECRLSKMGEHIMDDIDKDTVDMVNNFDDTLREPAVMPTKIPNLLVNGGNGIAVGMATNIPTHNLGEVIDGCCAYIDNPDITTESLMQYIPAPDFPTGAYIYGLQGVKDAYETGRGRIVMRAKAEIESSEKGDKIVVTEIPYGVNKQQLIEYIAELVKEGKLEGISNVNDETGRQGMRIVVDVKRDANAKVILNKLFKMTALQSSFSVNCIALVPSKHDHSLLRPKLLSLKECINYYIEHRHEVTIRRTQFDLKKARERAHILEGLIIACDNIDEVVHIIRGSQTPADAQRNLEKRFNLDELQSKAIVDMRLSQLTNLRMDQLHAEYDELMKQIDYLQSVLDNPELCKKVMKDELQEVKERYGDVRRTQIIPDEHEFNAEDFYPNDPVVITVSHLGYIKRTPLSDFREQARGGVGSKGAHTREKDFTEFIYPATMHQTMLFFTKKGRCYWLHCYDIPEGDKTSKGRAIQNLLNIEPDDAVNAFLRLRGRGLEDEEFVQSHFVVFATKNGTVKKTSLKEYSRPRANGVIAINIVEGDEVVDVRLTNGQNELILADRNGRAVRFDEQTIRTMGRSATGVRGMKVDGGDDAVVGMIVVNDAENETAMVVSENGYGKRSAIEDYRKTNRGGKGVKTLAITEKTGRLVSLKNVTDENDLMIINKSGIVIRLAVADVRVMGRATQGVRLINLAKKSDVIASVCKVMSSELESAVEEESRQQWNEANEKFNESGANTQTESEVEAPDEENAASKE
;
A
#
# COMPACT_ATOMS: atom_id res chain seq x y z
N MET A 1 -88.80 -9.35 -2.15
CA MET A 1 -87.83 -9.90 -1.24
C MET A 1 -86.46 -9.41 -1.68
N ASP A 2 -86.13 -8.22 -1.26
CA ASP A 2 -84.83 -7.61 -1.54
C ASP A 2 -84.06 -7.58 -0.21
N GLU A 3 -83.17 -8.53 -0.02
CA GLU A 3 -82.14 -8.46 1.04
C GLU A 3 -80.91 -7.68 0.47
N ASN A 4 -80.98 -6.41 0.65
CA ASN A 4 -79.80 -5.53 0.56
C ASN A 4 -78.76 -5.98 1.63
N GLN A 5 -77.78 -6.73 1.23
CA GLN A 5 -76.57 -6.84 2.00
C GLN A 5 -75.86 -5.45 1.98
N THR A 6 -76.10 -4.66 2.98
CA THR A 6 -75.29 -3.51 3.36
C THR A 6 -73.94 -4.07 3.76
N ILE A 7 -72.98 -4.05 2.85
CA ILE A 7 -71.56 -4.24 3.17
C ILE A 7 -71.18 -3.18 4.18
N ASP A 8 -70.81 -3.64 5.31
CA ASP A 8 -70.41 -2.85 6.50
C ASP A 8 -69.21 -1.92 6.09
N GLN A 9 -69.54 -0.71 5.62
CA GLN A 9 -68.54 0.28 5.19
C GLN A 9 -67.62 0.76 6.29
N ASP A 10 -67.97 0.47 7.55
CA ASP A 10 -67.18 0.82 8.75
C ASP A 10 -65.93 -0.08 8.95
N ARG A 11 -65.79 -1.14 8.15
CA ARG A 11 -64.59 -2.02 8.21
C ARG A 11 -63.53 -1.70 7.17
N ILE A 12 -63.77 -0.78 6.23
CA ILE A 12 -62.81 -0.39 5.24
C ILE A 12 -62.04 0.85 5.71
N MET A 13 -60.86 0.63 6.23
CA MET A 13 -59.92 1.72 6.54
C MET A 13 -59.23 2.19 5.25
N LYS A 14 -59.39 3.47 4.91
CA LYS A 14 -58.63 4.06 3.80
C LYS A 14 -57.21 4.33 4.24
N ILE A 15 -56.25 3.60 3.70
CA ILE A 15 -54.82 3.75 3.95
C ILE A 15 -54.20 4.54 2.80
N ASN A 16 -53.48 5.60 3.11
CA ASN A 16 -52.67 6.32 2.12
C ASN A 16 -51.42 5.49 1.82
N ILE A 17 -51.32 4.97 0.60
CA ILE A 17 -50.21 4.09 0.18
C ILE A 17 -48.86 4.79 0.30
N GLU A 18 -48.78 6.10 0.05
CA GLU A 18 -47.53 6.83 0.18
C GLU A 18 -47.06 6.87 1.64
N GLN A 19 -47.98 7.11 2.58
CA GLN A 19 -47.67 7.15 4.00
C GLN A 19 -47.34 5.77 4.56
N GLU A 20 -48.07 4.75 4.15
CA GLU A 20 -47.81 3.37 4.50
C GLU A 20 -46.44 2.89 4.00
N MET A 21 -46.12 3.18 2.75
CA MET A 21 -44.80 2.87 2.17
C MET A 21 -43.67 3.56 2.89
N LYS A 22 -43.82 4.85 3.24
CA LYS A 22 -42.82 5.59 4.01
C LYS A 22 -42.58 4.97 5.39
N THR A 23 -43.67 4.69 6.11
CA THR A 23 -43.58 4.12 7.46
C THR A 23 -42.96 2.74 7.41
N SER A 24 -43.47 1.84 6.56
CA SER A 24 -42.95 0.48 6.42
C SER A 24 -41.48 0.45 5.96
N TYR A 25 -41.06 1.38 5.06
CA TYR A 25 -39.68 1.45 4.65
C TYR A 25 -38.74 1.97 5.75
N ILE A 26 -39.21 2.92 6.57
CA ILE A 26 -38.47 3.41 7.73
C ILE A 26 -38.31 2.27 8.74
N ASP A 27 -39.36 1.56 9.09
CA ASP A 27 -39.36 0.44 10.02
C ASP A 27 -38.42 -0.68 9.55
N TYR A 28 -38.52 -1.04 8.27
CA TYR A 28 -37.60 -2.00 7.66
C TYR A 28 -36.14 -1.52 7.74
N SER A 29 -35.89 -0.25 7.38
CA SER A 29 -34.54 0.33 7.42
C SER A 29 -33.97 0.34 8.82
N MET A 30 -34.75 0.74 9.81
CA MET A 30 -34.38 0.72 11.22
C MET A 30 -34.05 -0.70 11.70
N SER A 31 -34.90 -1.69 11.34
CA SER A 31 -34.67 -3.10 11.67
C SER A 31 -33.37 -3.61 11.05
N VAL A 32 -33.10 -3.30 9.77
CA VAL A 32 -31.86 -3.71 9.09
C VAL A 32 -30.61 -3.07 9.73
N ILE A 33 -30.69 -1.81 10.12
CA ILE A 33 -29.58 -1.09 10.75
C ILE A 33 -29.30 -1.67 12.15
N VAL A 34 -30.31 -1.73 13.04
CA VAL A 34 -30.11 -2.04 14.45
C VAL A 34 -30.07 -3.53 14.73
N ALA A 35 -30.91 -4.33 14.03
CA ALA A 35 -31.08 -5.74 14.37
C ALA A 35 -30.44 -6.72 13.35
N ARG A 36 -29.65 -6.25 12.39
CA ARG A 36 -29.12 -7.15 11.34
C ARG A 36 -27.69 -6.87 10.91
N ALA A 37 -27.40 -5.65 10.39
CA ALA A 37 -26.21 -5.40 9.59
C ALA A 37 -25.02 -4.87 10.40
N LEU A 38 -25.27 -4.04 11.41
CA LEU A 38 -24.22 -3.37 12.17
C LEU A 38 -23.89 -4.14 13.46
N PRO A 39 -22.60 -4.19 13.84
CA PRO A 39 -22.17 -4.76 15.11
C PRO A 39 -22.41 -3.79 16.26
N ASP A 40 -22.65 -4.32 17.48
CA ASP A 40 -22.63 -3.55 18.71
C ASP A 40 -21.18 -3.21 19.10
N VAL A 41 -20.93 -1.96 19.50
CA VAL A 41 -19.58 -1.50 19.85
C VAL A 41 -19.00 -2.23 21.05
N ARG A 42 -19.87 -2.67 22.00
CA ARG A 42 -19.49 -3.28 23.28
C ARG A 42 -18.92 -4.68 23.12
N ASP A 43 -19.54 -5.53 22.27
CA ASP A 43 -19.16 -6.93 22.07
C ASP A 43 -18.69 -7.27 20.64
N GLY A 44 -18.83 -6.34 19.70
CA GLY A 44 -18.43 -6.52 18.30
C GLY A 44 -19.31 -7.49 17.50
N PHE A 45 -20.44 -7.91 18.03
CA PHE A 45 -21.30 -8.89 17.39
C PHE A 45 -22.52 -8.28 16.72
N LYS A 46 -22.87 -8.87 15.58
CA LYS A 46 -24.23 -8.77 15.05
C LYS A 46 -25.14 -9.74 15.78
N PRO A 47 -26.47 -9.53 15.77
CA PRO A 47 -27.39 -10.44 16.44
C PRO A 47 -27.23 -11.91 16.06
N VAL A 48 -27.00 -12.20 14.76
CA VAL A 48 -26.80 -13.59 14.30
C VAL A 48 -25.59 -14.27 14.94
N HIS A 49 -24.45 -13.56 15.07
CA HIS A 49 -23.23 -14.10 15.69
C HIS A 49 -23.47 -14.39 17.18
N ARG A 50 -24.08 -13.44 17.89
CA ARG A 50 -24.42 -13.56 19.32
C ARG A 50 -25.33 -14.75 19.56
N ARG A 51 -26.37 -14.92 18.75
CA ARG A 51 -27.33 -16.03 18.86
C ARG A 51 -26.70 -17.40 18.57
N ILE A 52 -25.75 -17.45 17.59
CA ILE A 52 -25.01 -18.69 17.31
C ILE A 52 -24.17 -19.12 18.52
N LEU A 53 -23.36 -18.23 19.07
CA LEU A 53 -22.52 -18.55 20.23
C LEU A 53 -23.36 -18.93 21.46
N TYR A 54 -24.41 -18.17 21.75
CA TYR A 54 -25.33 -18.46 22.84
C TYR A 54 -26.07 -19.80 22.66
N GLY A 55 -26.53 -20.10 21.44
CA GLY A 55 -27.12 -21.38 21.10
C GLY A 55 -26.16 -22.56 21.25
N MET A 56 -24.87 -22.36 20.88
CA MET A 56 -23.83 -23.39 21.06
C MET A 56 -23.56 -23.62 22.56
N LEU A 57 -23.54 -22.58 23.39
CA LEU A 57 -23.40 -22.68 24.83
C LEU A 57 -24.59 -23.43 25.42
N GLY A 58 -25.83 -23.08 25.05
CA GLY A 58 -27.05 -23.76 25.49
C GLY A 58 -27.12 -25.24 25.11
N LEU A 59 -26.53 -25.63 24.00
CA LEU A 59 -26.32 -27.03 23.60
C LEU A 59 -25.22 -27.73 24.40
N GLY A 60 -24.46 -27.04 25.24
CA GLY A 60 -23.25 -27.57 25.87
C GLY A 60 -22.21 -28.01 24.85
N ASN A 61 -22.05 -27.25 23.74
CA ASN A 61 -21.13 -27.55 22.67
C ASN A 61 -19.80 -26.81 22.86
N THR A 62 -19.18 -27.03 24.00
CA THR A 62 -17.96 -26.41 24.50
C THR A 62 -16.69 -27.03 23.89
N SER A 63 -15.54 -26.38 24.04
CA SER A 63 -14.26 -26.79 23.46
C SER A 63 -13.71 -28.14 23.98
N ASP A 64 -14.13 -28.51 25.20
CA ASP A 64 -13.79 -29.77 25.86
C ASP A 64 -14.68 -30.94 25.43
N LYS A 65 -15.78 -30.68 24.71
CA LYS A 65 -16.74 -31.67 24.25
C LYS A 65 -16.48 -32.13 22.83
N PRO A 66 -17.00 -33.32 22.45
CA PRO A 66 -16.96 -33.77 21.06
C PRO A 66 -17.66 -32.79 20.10
N TYR A 67 -17.19 -32.73 18.86
CA TYR A 67 -17.83 -31.95 17.82
C TYR A 67 -19.30 -32.38 17.60
N LYS A 68 -20.13 -31.40 17.26
CA LYS A 68 -21.53 -31.64 16.85
C LYS A 68 -21.71 -31.22 15.40
N LYS A 69 -22.64 -31.89 14.67
CA LYS A 69 -22.99 -31.47 13.31
C LYS A 69 -23.44 -30.01 13.29
N CYS A 70 -22.93 -29.22 12.33
CA CYS A 70 -23.32 -27.82 12.15
C CYS A 70 -24.85 -27.68 11.98
N ALA A 71 -25.49 -28.65 11.31
CA ALA A 71 -26.96 -28.69 11.15
C ALA A 71 -27.71 -28.69 12.50
N ARG A 72 -27.14 -29.30 13.56
CA ARG A 72 -27.75 -29.30 14.90
C ARG A 72 -27.70 -27.92 15.53
N VAL A 73 -26.55 -27.23 15.38
CA VAL A 73 -26.39 -25.85 15.89
C VAL A 73 -27.29 -24.88 15.12
N VAL A 74 -27.32 -24.98 13.80
CA VAL A 74 -28.20 -24.15 12.94
C VAL A 74 -29.67 -24.35 13.30
N GLY A 75 -30.11 -25.61 13.48
CA GLY A 75 -31.49 -25.93 13.87
C GLY A 75 -31.85 -25.36 15.24
N GLU A 76 -30.93 -25.43 16.23
CA GLU A 76 -31.14 -24.85 17.58
C GLU A 76 -31.32 -23.32 17.51
N VAL A 77 -30.45 -22.64 16.74
CA VAL A 77 -30.49 -21.20 16.60
C VAL A 77 -31.75 -20.73 15.87
N LEU A 78 -32.15 -21.43 14.80
CA LEU A 78 -33.35 -21.10 14.04
C LEU A 78 -34.63 -21.30 14.85
N GLY A 79 -34.68 -22.42 15.57
CA GLY A 79 -35.88 -22.78 16.35
C GLY A 79 -36.09 -21.92 17.58
N LYS A 80 -35.02 -21.31 18.14
CA LYS A 80 -35.10 -20.61 19.41
C LYS A 80 -34.86 -19.11 19.36
N TYR A 81 -34.01 -18.66 18.48
CA TYR A 81 -33.48 -17.28 18.55
C TYR A 81 -33.53 -16.48 17.25
N HIS A 82 -33.38 -17.11 16.08
CA HIS A 82 -33.14 -16.38 14.82
C HIS A 82 -34.08 -16.86 13.70
N PRO A 83 -35.25 -16.24 13.51
CA PRO A 83 -36.30 -16.69 12.57
C PRO A 83 -35.99 -16.27 11.11
N HIS A 84 -34.83 -16.66 10.56
CA HIS A 84 -34.36 -16.34 9.20
C HIS A 84 -33.88 -17.62 8.49
N GLY A 85 -33.41 -17.49 7.24
CA GLY A 85 -32.95 -18.64 6.46
C GLY A 85 -31.75 -19.37 7.06
N ASP A 86 -31.75 -20.69 6.99
CA ASP A 86 -30.69 -21.58 7.48
C ASP A 86 -29.33 -21.31 6.84
N SER A 87 -29.30 -20.98 5.56
CA SER A 87 -28.09 -20.65 4.82
C SER A 87 -27.37 -19.40 5.39
N SER A 88 -28.13 -18.42 5.88
CA SER A 88 -27.54 -17.22 6.49
C SER A 88 -26.90 -17.53 7.85
N VAL A 89 -27.54 -18.34 8.68
CA VAL A 89 -27.00 -18.78 9.97
C VAL A 89 -25.80 -19.69 9.77
N TYR A 90 -25.89 -20.65 8.84
CA TYR A 90 -24.77 -21.53 8.51
C TYR A 90 -23.55 -20.75 7.97
N GLY A 91 -23.78 -19.80 7.04
CA GLY A 91 -22.73 -18.95 6.50
C GLY A 91 -22.01 -18.11 7.57
N ALA A 92 -22.77 -17.57 8.55
CA ALA A 92 -22.20 -16.82 9.67
C ALA A 92 -21.39 -17.75 10.60
N LEU A 93 -21.89 -18.94 10.91
CA LEU A 93 -21.19 -19.95 11.73
C LEU A 93 -19.89 -20.37 11.07
N VAL A 94 -19.92 -20.70 9.78
CA VAL A 94 -18.72 -21.10 9.01
C VAL A 94 -17.67 -19.98 9.01
N ARG A 95 -18.08 -18.73 8.78
CA ARG A 95 -17.15 -17.59 8.76
C ARG A 95 -16.42 -17.41 10.09
N MET A 96 -17.08 -17.66 11.24
CA MET A 96 -16.46 -17.62 12.56
C MET A 96 -15.42 -18.74 12.79
N GLY A 97 -15.40 -19.78 11.97
CA GLY A 97 -14.44 -20.88 11.99
C GLY A 97 -13.30 -20.78 10.97
N GLN A 98 -13.30 -19.75 10.09
CA GLN A 98 -12.31 -19.59 9.02
C GLN A 98 -11.13 -18.73 9.48
N ASP A 99 -9.90 -19.24 9.39
CA ASP A 99 -8.67 -18.57 9.85
C ASP A 99 -8.13 -17.49 8.88
N TRP A 100 -8.65 -17.42 7.66
CA TRP A 100 -8.40 -16.31 6.72
C TRP A 100 -9.43 -15.18 6.81
N ASN A 101 -10.54 -15.37 7.53
CA ASN A 101 -11.56 -14.34 7.76
C ASN A 101 -11.51 -13.75 9.18
N MET A 102 -11.25 -14.61 10.19
CA MET A 102 -11.18 -14.22 11.59
C MET A 102 -9.73 -14.17 12.05
N ARG A 103 -9.31 -13.06 12.66
CA ARG A 103 -7.98 -12.98 13.25
C ARG A 103 -7.83 -13.96 14.41
N TYR A 104 -8.92 -14.14 15.17
CA TYR A 104 -9.04 -15.14 16.22
C TYR A 104 -10.37 -15.87 16.07
N LYS A 105 -10.32 -17.16 15.81
CA LYS A 105 -11.51 -17.99 15.58
C LYS A 105 -12.36 -18.16 16.84
N LEU A 106 -13.68 -18.03 16.69
CA LEU A 106 -14.65 -18.23 17.76
C LEU A 106 -15.29 -19.61 17.71
N VAL A 107 -15.26 -20.23 16.55
CA VAL A 107 -15.77 -21.58 16.30
C VAL A 107 -14.60 -22.46 15.83
N ASP A 108 -14.51 -23.64 16.43
CA ASP A 108 -13.61 -24.69 16.01
C ASP A 108 -14.38 -25.64 15.08
N GLY A 109 -14.00 -25.65 13.80
CA GLY A 109 -14.66 -26.37 12.72
C GLY A 109 -13.91 -27.62 12.30
N GLN A 110 -14.65 -28.69 11.99
CA GLN A 110 -14.12 -29.92 11.42
C GLN A 110 -14.82 -30.26 10.10
N GLY A 111 -14.02 -30.57 9.08
CA GLY A 111 -14.48 -30.81 7.71
C GLY A 111 -14.18 -29.62 6.79
N ASN A 112 -14.86 -29.56 5.64
CA ASN A 112 -14.64 -28.51 4.66
C ASN A 112 -15.46 -27.24 5.02
N PHE A 113 -14.75 -26.23 5.53
CA PHE A 113 -15.27 -24.89 5.86
C PHE A 113 -14.99 -23.86 4.75
N GLY A 114 -14.68 -24.34 3.52
CA GLY A 114 -14.25 -23.51 2.41
C GLY A 114 -12.74 -23.35 2.32
N SER A 115 -12.27 -22.55 1.39
CA SER A 115 -10.84 -22.25 1.20
C SER A 115 -10.60 -20.79 0.83
N VAL A 116 -9.33 -20.36 0.83
CA VAL A 116 -8.89 -19.04 0.34
C VAL A 116 -9.12 -18.91 -1.17
N ASP A 117 -9.29 -20.04 -1.87
CA ASP A 117 -9.62 -20.10 -3.30
C ASP A 117 -11.08 -19.75 -3.61
N GLY A 118 -11.88 -19.51 -2.56
CA GLY A 118 -13.29 -19.19 -2.69
C GLY A 118 -14.21 -20.39 -2.79
N ASP A 119 -13.71 -21.61 -2.51
CA ASP A 119 -14.55 -22.79 -2.42
C ASP A 119 -15.62 -22.61 -1.37
N SER A 120 -16.83 -23.03 -1.69
CA SER A 120 -17.94 -23.04 -0.75
C SER A 120 -17.74 -24.09 0.32
N PRO A 121 -18.20 -23.85 1.56
CA PRO A 121 -18.20 -24.89 2.59
C PRO A 121 -19.09 -26.06 2.18
N ALA A 122 -18.75 -27.25 2.66
CA ALA A 122 -19.63 -28.40 2.47
C ALA A 122 -20.97 -28.17 3.17
N ALA A 123 -22.03 -28.86 2.73
CA ALA A 123 -23.35 -28.73 3.35
C ALA A 123 -23.29 -29.05 4.87
N MET A 124 -24.07 -28.33 5.67
CA MET A 124 -24.04 -28.37 7.15
C MET A 124 -24.26 -29.77 7.77
N ARG A 125 -24.80 -30.72 7.00
CA ARG A 125 -24.94 -32.11 7.44
C ARG A 125 -23.62 -32.87 7.45
N TYR A 126 -22.59 -32.41 6.72
CA TYR A 126 -21.28 -33.02 6.65
C TYR A 126 -20.27 -32.38 7.61
N THR A 127 -20.36 -31.06 7.80
CA THR A 127 -19.45 -30.32 8.66
C THR A 127 -19.83 -30.45 10.14
N GLU A 128 -18.85 -30.30 11.01
CA GLU A 128 -19.00 -30.38 12.46
C GLU A 128 -18.34 -29.15 13.09
N CYS A 129 -18.85 -28.74 14.23
CA CYS A 129 -18.32 -27.58 14.95
C CYS A 129 -18.47 -27.71 16.47
N ARG A 130 -17.67 -26.94 17.17
CA ARG A 130 -17.78 -26.67 18.61
C ARG A 130 -17.28 -25.26 18.88
N LEU A 131 -17.52 -24.71 20.06
CA LEU A 131 -16.92 -23.45 20.48
C LEU A 131 -15.39 -23.61 20.52
N SER A 132 -14.68 -22.59 20.11
CA SER A 132 -13.26 -22.46 20.43
C SER A 132 -13.10 -22.02 21.89
N LYS A 133 -11.92 -22.19 22.48
CA LYS A 133 -11.63 -21.68 23.83
C LYS A 133 -11.89 -20.18 23.96
N MET A 134 -11.56 -19.42 22.90
CA MET A 134 -11.82 -17.98 22.86
C MET A 134 -13.32 -17.66 22.73
N GLY A 135 -14.06 -18.45 21.94
CA GLY A 135 -15.52 -18.33 21.84
C GLY A 135 -16.26 -18.60 23.15
N GLU A 136 -15.74 -19.52 23.97
CA GLU A 136 -16.25 -19.72 25.35
C GLU A 136 -15.96 -18.52 26.26
N HIS A 137 -14.72 -18.03 26.21
CA HIS A 137 -14.24 -16.94 27.06
C HIS A 137 -14.99 -15.61 26.83
N ILE A 138 -15.56 -15.40 25.64
CA ILE A 138 -16.43 -14.27 25.33
C ILE A 138 -17.75 -14.33 26.18
N MET A 139 -18.20 -15.51 26.54
CA MET A 139 -19.43 -15.74 27.25
C MET A 139 -19.24 -16.04 28.76
N ASP A 140 -18.00 -15.92 29.25
CA ASP A 140 -17.71 -16.09 30.67
C ASP A 140 -18.60 -15.17 31.52
N ASP A 141 -19.05 -15.69 32.62
CA ASP A 141 -19.89 -14.99 33.60
C ASP A 141 -21.30 -14.57 33.09
N ILE A 142 -21.78 -15.12 31.96
CA ILE A 142 -23.11 -14.79 31.40
C ILE A 142 -24.28 -15.22 32.38
N ASP A 143 -24.03 -16.20 33.21
CA ASP A 143 -24.95 -16.73 34.21
C ASP A 143 -24.97 -15.93 35.53
N LYS A 144 -24.13 -14.91 35.66
CA LYS A 144 -23.98 -14.06 36.83
C LYS A 144 -24.69 -12.70 36.71
N ASP A 145 -25.74 -12.62 35.92
CA ASP A 145 -26.53 -11.40 35.69
C ASP A 145 -25.71 -10.17 35.26
N THR A 146 -24.64 -10.44 34.49
CA THR A 146 -23.68 -9.43 34.05
C THR A 146 -24.17 -8.55 32.90
N VAL A 147 -25.15 -9.03 32.16
CA VAL A 147 -25.74 -8.34 30.98
C VAL A 147 -27.27 -8.48 31.00
N ASP A 148 -27.94 -7.57 30.30
CA ASP A 148 -29.39 -7.61 30.18
C ASP A 148 -29.83 -8.73 29.26
N MET A 149 -30.91 -9.41 29.67
CA MET A 149 -31.54 -10.46 28.91
C MET A 149 -32.86 -9.95 28.32
N VAL A 150 -33.03 -10.10 27.02
CA VAL A 150 -34.23 -9.71 26.25
C VAL A 150 -35.00 -10.95 25.82
N ASN A 151 -36.29 -10.81 25.52
CA ASN A 151 -37.09 -11.90 25.01
C ASN A 151 -36.65 -12.23 23.56
N ASN A 152 -36.75 -13.49 23.21
CA ASN A 152 -36.57 -13.93 21.82
C ASN A 152 -37.77 -13.52 20.95
N PHE A 153 -37.81 -13.93 19.68
CA PHE A 153 -38.80 -13.51 18.70
C PHE A 153 -40.25 -13.98 19.01
N ASP A 154 -40.45 -14.99 19.84
CA ASP A 154 -41.74 -15.56 20.21
C ASP A 154 -42.08 -15.41 21.70
N ASP A 155 -41.29 -14.62 22.45
CA ASP A 155 -41.42 -14.36 23.88
C ASP A 155 -41.38 -15.62 24.79
N THR A 156 -40.91 -16.76 24.26
CA THR A 156 -40.85 -18.02 25.02
C THR A 156 -39.55 -18.19 25.79
N LEU A 157 -38.46 -17.59 25.31
CA LEU A 157 -37.11 -17.69 25.85
C LEU A 157 -36.45 -16.32 25.95
N ARG A 158 -35.36 -16.27 26.69
CA ARG A 158 -34.54 -15.05 26.80
C ARG A 158 -33.18 -15.26 26.14
N GLU A 159 -32.71 -14.22 25.54
CA GLU A 159 -31.38 -14.15 24.90
C GLU A 159 -30.60 -12.91 25.42
N PRO A 160 -29.24 -12.93 25.43
CA PRO A 160 -28.49 -11.78 25.90
C PRO A 160 -28.56 -10.63 24.88
N ALA A 161 -28.82 -9.41 25.37
CA ALA A 161 -28.80 -8.20 24.56
C ALA A 161 -27.37 -7.89 24.05
N VAL A 162 -26.36 -8.21 24.84
CA VAL A 162 -24.93 -8.03 24.59
C VAL A 162 -24.15 -9.13 25.32
N MET A 163 -22.97 -9.52 24.83
CA MET A 163 -22.11 -10.49 25.51
C MET A 163 -21.25 -9.83 26.57
N PRO A 164 -20.99 -10.52 27.73
CA PRO A 164 -20.13 -10.00 28.81
C PRO A 164 -18.63 -10.12 28.48
N THR A 165 -18.25 -9.91 27.24
CA THR A 165 -16.92 -10.25 26.71
C THR A 165 -15.76 -9.60 27.46
N LYS A 166 -14.74 -10.40 27.81
CA LYS A 166 -13.43 -9.91 28.28
C LYS A 166 -12.47 -9.57 27.14
N ILE A 167 -12.88 -9.80 25.90
CA ILE A 167 -12.09 -9.62 24.69
C ILE A 167 -12.64 -8.43 23.91
N PRO A 168 -11.83 -7.46 23.48
CA PRO A 168 -12.27 -6.32 22.67
C PRO A 168 -12.55 -6.76 21.21
N ASN A 169 -13.55 -7.62 21.04
CA ASN A 169 -13.81 -8.37 19.83
C ASN A 169 -14.09 -7.49 18.59
N LEU A 170 -14.70 -6.31 18.76
CA LEU A 170 -14.93 -5.38 17.64
C LEU A 170 -13.64 -4.98 16.96
N LEU A 171 -12.59 -4.68 17.72
CA LEU A 171 -11.28 -4.30 17.17
C LEU A 171 -10.48 -5.52 16.74
N VAL A 172 -10.49 -6.58 17.55
CA VAL A 172 -9.66 -7.77 17.33
C VAL A 172 -10.09 -8.54 16.07
N ASN A 173 -11.37 -8.82 15.92
CA ASN A 173 -11.91 -9.56 14.78
C ASN A 173 -12.56 -8.68 13.70
N GLY A 174 -12.72 -7.38 13.98
CA GLY A 174 -13.33 -6.46 13.03
C GLY A 174 -14.79 -6.79 12.70
N GLY A 175 -15.24 -6.27 11.57
CA GLY A 175 -16.58 -6.56 11.08
C GLY A 175 -16.91 -5.82 9.79
N ASN A 176 -17.72 -6.45 8.94
CA ASN A 176 -18.24 -5.82 7.75
C ASN A 176 -19.76 -5.98 7.69
N GLY A 177 -20.46 -5.02 7.13
CA GLY A 177 -21.91 -5.09 6.98
C GLY A 177 -22.48 -4.00 6.10
N ILE A 178 -23.52 -4.33 5.37
CA ILE A 178 -24.24 -3.41 4.49
C ILE A 178 -25.64 -3.25 5.03
N ALA A 179 -25.98 -2.05 5.48
CA ALA A 179 -27.31 -1.66 5.93
C ALA A 179 -27.99 -0.74 4.90
N VAL A 180 -29.18 -0.26 5.20
CA VAL A 180 -29.86 0.75 4.39
C VAL A 180 -29.23 2.11 4.62
N GLY A 181 -28.66 2.72 3.58
CA GLY A 181 -28.06 4.04 3.63
C GLY A 181 -26.69 4.13 4.31
N MET A 182 -26.16 3.03 4.84
CA MET A 182 -24.83 2.99 5.48
C MET A 182 -24.20 1.59 5.41
N ALA A 183 -22.88 1.55 5.50
CA ALA A 183 -22.13 0.30 5.56
C ALA A 183 -21.05 0.42 6.63
N THR A 184 -20.64 -0.69 7.21
CA THR A 184 -19.51 -0.77 8.13
C THR A 184 -18.44 -1.69 7.56
N ASN A 185 -17.17 -1.32 7.77
CA ASN A 185 -16.01 -2.12 7.40
C ASN A 185 -14.88 -1.82 8.37
N ILE A 186 -14.77 -2.63 9.41
CA ILE A 186 -13.84 -2.46 10.53
C ILE A 186 -12.73 -3.48 10.37
N PRO A 187 -11.45 -3.07 10.31
CA PRO A 187 -10.32 -3.99 10.17
C PRO A 187 -10.05 -4.77 11.46
N THR A 188 -9.37 -5.90 11.33
CA THR A 188 -8.90 -6.73 12.43
C THR A 188 -7.59 -6.18 13.02
N HIS A 189 -7.31 -6.49 14.31
CA HIS A 189 -6.11 -6.05 15.01
C HIS A 189 -5.50 -7.19 15.84
N ASN A 190 -4.24 -7.02 16.22
CA ASN A 190 -3.56 -7.91 17.14
C ASN A 190 -4.14 -7.77 18.56
N LEU A 191 -4.45 -8.89 19.20
CA LEU A 191 -5.07 -8.91 20.53
C LEU A 191 -4.17 -8.27 21.58
N GLY A 192 -2.88 -8.61 21.57
CA GLY A 192 -1.92 -8.08 22.55
C GLY A 192 -1.80 -6.56 22.47
N GLU A 193 -1.70 -6.03 21.25
CA GLU A 193 -1.63 -4.58 20.99
C GLU A 193 -2.91 -3.85 21.43
N VAL A 194 -4.09 -4.41 21.13
CA VAL A 194 -5.37 -3.81 21.55
C VAL A 194 -5.50 -3.83 23.06
N ILE A 195 -5.10 -4.91 23.75
CA ILE A 195 -5.14 -4.97 25.21
C ILE A 195 -4.19 -3.95 25.81
N ASP A 196 -2.96 -3.79 25.29
CA ASP A 196 -2.03 -2.77 25.76
C ASP A 196 -2.60 -1.36 25.57
N GLY A 197 -3.26 -1.10 24.44
CA GLY A 197 -3.98 0.15 24.20
C GLY A 197 -5.15 0.38 25.16
N CYS A 198 -5.91 -0.67 25.48
CA CYS A 198 -6.98 -0.61 26.49
C CYS A 198 -6.42 -0.30 27.90
N CYS A 199 -5.32 -0.95 28.28
CA CYS A 199 -4.65 -0.69 29.56
C CYS A 199 -4.14 0.75 29.65
N ALA A 200 -3.50 1.24 28.58
CA ALA A 200 -3.04 2.62 28.50
C ALA A 200 -4.20 3.64 28.59
N TYR A 201 -5.35 3.32 27.99
CA TYR A 201 -6.56 4.13 28.09
C TYR A 201 -7.15 4.13 29.51
N ILE A 202 -7.18 2.99 30.22
CA ILE A 202 -7.62 2.90 31.61
C ILE A 202 -6.77 3.80 32.52
N ASP A 203 -5.45 3.83 32.27
CA ASP A 203 -4.52 4.67 33.05
C ASP A 203 -4.65 6.15 32.72
N ASN A 204 -4.89 6.50 31.46
CA ASN A 204 -5.04 7.87 30.99
C ASN A 204 -6.21 7.99 29.97
N PRO A 205 -7.43 8.31 30.42
CA PRO A 205 -8.58 8.50 29.52
C PRO A 205 -8.42 9.64 28.52
N ASP A 206 -7.52 10.60 28.77
CA ASP A 206 -7.24 11.71 27.88
C ASP A 206 -6.17 11.43 26.83
N ILE A 207 -5.65 10.20 26.76
CA ILE A 207 -4.65 9.76 25.77
C ILE A 207 -5.06 10.14 24.36
N THR A 208 -4.12 10.69 23.57
CA THR A 208 -4.34 11.06 22.18
C THR A 208 -4.32 9.83 21.27
N THR A 209 -4.93 9.95 20.08
CA THR A 209 -4.89 8.86 19.08
C THR A 209 -3.45 8.54 18.65
N GLU A 210 -2.59 9.54 18.52
CA GLU A 210 -1.17 9.35 18.19
C GLU A 210 -0.42 8.55 19.27
N SER A 211 -0.72 8.82 20.54
CA SER A 211 -0.14 8.03 21.65
C SER A 211 -0.71 6.61 21.70
N LEU A 212 -1.99 6.41 21.36
CA LEU A 212 -2.58 5.08 21.21
C LEU A 212 -1.94 4.29 20.08
N MET A 213 -1.50 4.94 19.00
CA MET A 213 -0.81 4.29 17.89
C MET A 213 0.58 3.74 18.28
N GLN A 214 1.15 4.13 19.41
CA GLN A 214 2.36 3.48 19.93
C GLN A 214 2.08 2.05 20.43
N TYR A 215 0.87 1.78 20.88
CA TYR A 215 0.40 0.46 21.32
C TYR A 215 -0.29 -0.31 20.21
N ILE A 216 -1.10 0.38 19.38
CA ILE A 216 -1.86 -0.18 18.26
C ILE A 216 -1.41 0.50 16.97
N PRO A 217 -0.25 0.12 16.41
CA PRO A 217 0.37 0.86 15.31
C PRO A 217 -0.45 0.81 14.01
N ALA A 218 -1.10 -0.31 13.73
CA ALA A 218 -1.93 -0.50 12.54
C ALA A 218 -2.83 -1.75 12.69
N PRO A 219 -3.81 -1.96 11.82
CA PRO A 219 -4.53 -3.23 11.71
C PRO A 219 -3.60 -4.43 11.52
N ASP A 220 -4.08 -5.60 11.91
CA ASP A 220 -3.39 -6.88 11.76
C ASP A 220 -4.34 -7.89 11.12
N PHE A 221 -4.12 -8.18 9.83
CA PHE A 221 -5.02 -9.01 9.05
C PHE A 221 -4.70 -10.51 9.19
N PRO A 222 -5.72 -11.39 9.15
CA PRO A 222 -5.53 -12.84 9.27
C PRO A 222 -4.59 -13.42 8.23
N THR A 223 -4.59 -12.88 7.02
CA THR A 223 -3.79 -13.34 5.88
C THR A 223 -2.37 -12.78 5.84
N GLY A 224 -1.95 -11.98 6.83
CA GLY A 224 -0.64 -11.36 6.88
C GLY A 224 -0.50 -10.22 5.87
N ALA A 225 0.47 -10.32 4.97
CA ALA A 225 0.81 -9.32 3.96
C ALA A 225 1.37 -7.99 4.54
N TYR A 226 1.51 -6.98 3.72
CA TYR A 226 2.03 -5.67 4.13
C TYR A 226 0.94 -4.61 4.18
N ILE A 227 1.00 -3.72 5.18
CA ILE A 227 0.36 -2.41 5.13
C ILE A 227 1.40 -1.43 4.57
N TYR A 228 1.03 -0.71 3.52
CA TYR A 228 1.90 0.19 2.80
C TYR A 228 1.46 1.64 3.01
N GLY A 229 2.30 2.40 3.73
CA GLY A 229 1.96 3.73 4.21
C GLY A 229 1.07 3.76 5.45
N LEU A 230 1.29 4.74 6.34
CA LEU A 230 0.56 4.88 7.60
C LEU A 230 -0.51 5.97 7.59
N GLN A 231 -0.54 6.85 6.58
CA GLN A 231 -1.48 7.98 6.57
C GLN A 231 -2.94 7.51 6.59
N GLY A 232 -3.29 6.51 5.78
CA GLY A 232 -4.65 5.96 5.75
C GLY A 232 -5.06 5.25 7.06
N VAL A 233 -4.09 4.72 7.82
CA VAL A 233 -4.32 4.17 9.17
C VAL A 233 -4.59 5.29 10.16
N LYS A 234 -3.79 6.37 10.14
CA LYS A 234 -3.96 7.54 11.00
C LYS A 234 -5.34 8.16 10.77
N ASP A 235 -5.71 8.39 9.50
CA ASP A 235 -7.03 8.93 9.15
C ASP A 235 -8.16 8.03 9.69
N ALA A 236 -8.03 6.70 9.54
CA ALA A 236 -9.01 5.75 10.04
C ALA A 236 -9.15 5.78 11.56
N TYR A 237 -8.06 5.88 12.29
CA TYR A 237 -8.06 5.91 13.75
C TYR A 237 -8.58 7.23 14.33
N GLU A 238 -8.33 8.35 13.67
CA GLU A 238 -8.80 9.65 14.09
C GLU A 238 -10.27 9.90 13.74
N THR A 239 -10.67 9.58 12.51
CA THR A 239 -11.98 9.97 11.97
C THR A 239 -12.98 8.83 11.86
N GLY A 240 -12.54 7.58 12.03
CA GLY A 240 -13.31 6.38 11.72
C GLY A 240 -13.39 6.05 10.23
N ARG A 241 -12.74 6.81 9.36
CA ARG A 241 -12.67 6.59 7.91
C ARG A 241 -11.24 6.72 7.42
N GLY A 242 -10.80 5.76 6.62
CA GLY A 242 -9.46 5.79 6.02
C GLY A 242 -9.33 4.76 4.91
N ARG A 243 -8.29 4.91 4.11
CA ARG A 243 -7.94 3.97 3.05
C ARG A 243 -6.58 3.36 3.34
N ILE A 244 -6.56 2.11 3.75
CA ILE A 244 -5.34 1.36 4.05
C ILE A 244 -4.92 0.60 2.80
N VAL A 245 -3.71 0.83 2.34
CA VAL A 245 -3.14 0.09 1.20
C VAL A 245 -2.51 -1.18 1.73
N MET A 246 -2.96 -2.32 1.21
CA MET A 246 -2.41 -3.64 1.51
C MET A 246 -1.65 -4.17 0.29
N ARG A 247 -0.50 -4.77 0.51
CA ARG A 247 0.34 -5.35 -0.54
C ARG A 247 0.72 -6.77 -0.18
N ALA A 248 0.65 -7.66 -1.15
CA ALA A 248 1.08 -9.05 -1.01
C ALA A 248 2.56 -9.15 -0.63
N LYS A 249 2.92 -10.18 0.13
CA LYS A 249 4.31 -10.53 0.38
C LYS A 249 4.84 -11.33 -0.80
N ALA A 250 5.73 -10.72 -1.56
CA ALA A 250 6.30 -11.29 -2.77
C ALA A 250 7.82 -11.13 -2.75
N GLU A 251 8.52 -12.19 -3.11
CA GLU A 251 9.98 -12.26 -3.17
C GLU A 251 10.42 -12.71 -4.58
N ILE A 252 11.58 -12.22 -5.02
CA ILE A 252 12.16 -12.62 -6.30
C ILE A 252 13.21 -13.69 -6.03
N GLU A 253 12.96 -14.91 -6.49
CA GLU A 253 13.90 -16.01 -6.44
C GLU A 253 14.65 -16.11 -7.78
N SER A 254 15.94 -15.81 -7.78
CA SER A 254 16.79 -15.93 -8.98
C SER A 254 17.42 -17.31 -9.05
N SER A 255 17.34 -17.95 -10.23
CA SER A 255 17.94 -19.26 -10.49
C SER A 255 18.62 -19.28 -11.87
N GLU A 256 19.48 -20.26 -12.12
CA GLU A 256 20.11 -20.49 -13.45
C GLU A 256 19.07 -20.68 -14.58
N LYS A 257 17.83 -21.03 -14.25
CA LYS A 257 16.73 -21.23 -15.22
C LYS A 257 15.95 -19.95 -15.53
N GLY A 258 16.14 -18.90 -14.75
CA GLY A 258 15.44 -17.63 -14.81
C GLY A 258 14.92 -17.18 -13.45
N ASP A 259 14.39 -15.96 -13.39
CA ASP A 259 13.81 -15.38 -12.19
C ASP A 259 12.37 -15.85 -12.00
N LYS A 260 11.97 -15.98 -10.74
CA LYS A 260 10.61 -16.30 -10.32
C LYS A 260 10.14 -15.27 -9.31
N ILE A 261 8.91 -14.82 -9.44
CA ILE A 261 8.25 -14.02 -8.41
C ILE A 261 7.39 -14.97 -7.60
N VAL A 262 7.68 -15.10 -6.32
CA VAL A 262 7.01 -16.01 -5.39
C VAL A 262 6.19 -15.19 -4.41
N VAL A 263 4.87 -15.39 -4.41
CA VAL A 263 3.93 -14.74 -3.50
C VAL A 263 3.54 -15.72 -2.40
N THR A 264 3.83 -15.37 -1.15
CA THR A 264 3.55 -16.20 0.03
C THR A 264 2.36 -15.74 0.84
N GLU A 265 1.99 -14.47 0.75
CA GLU A 265 0.84 -13.89 1.43
C GLU A 265 0.11 -12.92 0.49
N ILE A 266 -1.23 -12.93 0.52
CA ILE A 266 -2.08 -12.06 -0.28
C ILE A 266 -2.86 -11.08 0.60
N PRO A 267 -3.28 -9.93 0.07
CA PRO A 267 -4.08 -8.96 0.83
C PRO A 267 -5.40 -9.57 1.32
N TYR A 268 -5.84 -9.11 2.49
CA TYR A 268 -7.07 -9.56 3.12
C TYR A 268 -8.29 -9.40 2.21
N GLY A 269 -9.11 -10.44 2.12
CA GLY A 269 -10.32 -10.46 1.31
C GLY A 269 -10.10 -10.75 -0.17
N VAL A 270 -8.87 -10.96 -0.62
CA VAL A 270 -8.56 -11.34 -2.00
C VAL A 270 -8.77 -12.85 -2.18
N ASN A 271 -9.46 -13.24 -3.25
CA ASN A 271 -9.61 -14.63 -3.67
C ASN A 271 -8.37 -15.05 -4.48
N LYS A 272 -7.67 -16.09 -4.03
CA LYS A 272 -6.41 -16.55 -4.63
C LYS A 272 -6.60 -17.06 -6.06
N GLN A 273 -7.61 -17.87 -6.31
CA GLN A 273 -7.86 -18.44 -7.63
C GLN A 273 -8.21 -17.35 -8.64
N GLN A 274 -9.12 -16.44 -8.29
CA GLN A 274 -9.50 -15.31 -9.17
C GLN A 274 -8.30 -14.40 -9.47
N LEU A 275 -7.41 -14.21 -8.50
CA LEU A 275 -6.17 -13.46 -8.70
C LEU A 275 -5.27 -14.11 -9.75
N ILE A 276 -5.06 -15.44 -9.65
CA ILE A 276 -4.23 -16.21 -10.60
C ILE A 276 -4.85 -16.17 -11.99
N GLU A 277 -6.15 -16.41 -12.10
CA GLU A 277 -6.90 -16.35 -13.36
C GLU A 277 -6.78 -14.97 -14.02
N TYR A 278 -6.93 -13.89 -13.24
CA TYR A 278 -6.82 -12.53 -13.74
C TYR A 278 -5.39 -12.18 -14.20
N ILE A 279 -4.35 -12.63 -13.49
CA ILE A 279 -2.96 -12.48 -13.96
C ILE A 279 -2.78 -13.19 -15.31
N ALA A 280 -3.27 -14.42 -15.45
CA ALA A 280 -3.16 -15.18 -16.69
C ALA A 280 -3.92 -14.50 -17.85
N GLU A 281 -5.07 -13.88 -17.59
CA GLU A 281 -5.84 -13.10 -18.56
C GLU A 281 -5.04 -11.88 -19.04
N LEU A 282 -4.46 -11.09 -18.13
CA LEU A 282 -3.62 -9.93 -18.47
C LEU A 282 -2.40 -10.32 -19.32
N VAL A 283 -1.80 -11.48 -19.04
CA VAL A 283 -0.70 -12.02 -19.86
C VAL A 283 -1.20 -12.38 -21.26
N LYS A 284 -2.34 -13.04 -21.38
CA LYS A 284 -2.96 -13.43 -22.67
C LYS A 284 -3.37 -12.20 -23.50
N GLU A 285 -3.83 -11.14 -22.85
CA GLU A 285 -4.17 -9.87 -23.51
C GLU A 285 -2.95 -9.04 -23.90
N GLY A 286 -1.72 -9.45 -23.53
CA GLY A 286 -0.49 -8.69 -23.79
C GLY A 286 -0.32 -7.43 -22.94
N LYS A 287 -1.08 -7.28 -21.86
CA LYS A 287 -0.94 -6.15 -20.91
C LYS A 287 0.18 -6.36 -19.90
N LEU A 288 0.48 -7.64 -19.61
CA LEU A 288 1.62 -8.07 -18.78
C LEU A 288 2.57 -8.91 -19.63
N GLU A 289 3.55 -8.24 -20.22
CA GLU A 289 4.63 -8.91 -20.97
C GLU A 289 5.74 -9.39 -20.01
N GLY A 290 6.53 -10.37 -20.44
CA GLY A 290 7.67 -10.88 -19.68
C GLY A 290 7.33 -12.03 -18.71
N ILE A 291 6.08 -12.46 -18.60
CA ILE A 291 5.66 -13.63 -17.82
C ILE A 291 5.58 -14.85 -18.77
N SER A 292 6.16 -15.99 -18.34
CA SER A 292 6.10 -17.24 -19.09
C SER A 292 5.00 -18.17 -18.58
N ASN A 293 4.81 -18.24 -17.25
CA ASN A 293 3.81 -19.09 -16.63
C ASN A 293 3.38 -18.55 -15.26
N VAL A 294 2.21 -18.96 -14.77
CA VAL A 294 1.71 -18.69 -13.42
C VAL A 294 1.20 -19.99 -12.83
N ASN A 295 1.80 -20.43 -11.73
CA ASN A 295 1.50 -21.67 -11.06
C ASN A 295 1.02 -21.44 -9.63
N ASP A 296 0.09 -22.26 -9.19
CA ASP A 296 -0.26 -22.39 -7.78
C ASP A 296 0.47 -23.61 -7.18
N GLU A 297 1.46 -23.36 -6.36
CA GLU A 297 2.23 -24.38 -5.64
C GLU A 297 1.82 -24.46 -4.15
N THR A 298 0.66 -23.89 -3.80
CA THR A 298 0.13 -23.90 -2.43
C THR A 298 -0.01 -25.31 -1.90
N GLY A 299 0.54 -25.58 -0.73
CA GLY A 299 0.55 -26.90 -0.12
C GLY A 299 0.60 -26.86 1.40
N ARG A 300 1.04 -27.95 2.02
CA ARG A 300 1.13 -28.06 3.50
C ARG A 300 2.11 -27.07 4.13
N GLN A 301 3.04 -26.51 3.35
CA GLN A 301 4.01 -25.51 3.81
C GLN A 301 3.47 -24.08 3.79
N GLY A 302 2.27 -23.88 3.28
CA GLY A 302 1.63 -22.56 3.17
C GLY A 302 1.26 -22.19 1.73
N MET A 303 0.83 -20.94 1.57
CA MET A 303 0.51 -20.36 0.28
C MET A 303 1.78 -20.11 -0.53
N ARG A 304 1.76 -20.48 -1.80
CA ARG A 304 2.86 -20.25 -2.74
C ARG A 304 2.32 -20.08 -4.17
N ILE A 305 2.21 -18.84 -4.63
CA ILE A 305 1.90 -18.53 -6.03
C ILE A 305 3.21 -18.18 -6.71
N VAL A 306 3.54 -18.86 -7.80
CA VAL A 306 4.79 -18.68 -8.53
C VAL A 306 4.51 -18.10 -9.90
N VAL A 307 5.10 -16.97 -10.21
CA VAL A 307 5.07 -16.32 -11.51
C VAL A 307 6.46 -16.48 -12.13
N ASP A 308 6.57 -17.32 -13.16
CA ASP A 308 7.81 -17.56 -13.89
C ASP A 308 8.07 -16.39 -14.85
N VAL A 309 9.23 -15.75 -14.73
CA VAL A 309 9.65 -14.61 -15.56
C VAL A 309 10.44 -15.10 -16.77
N LYS A 310 10.27 -14.49 -17.95
CA LYS A 310 11.08 -14.77 -19.12
C LYS A 310 12.51 -14.26 -18.90
N ARG A 311 13.50 -14.92 -19.53
CA ARG A 311 14.93 -14.64 -19.33
C ARG A 311 15.38 -13.22 -19.77
N ASP A 312 14.63 -12.62 -20.69
CA ASP A 312 14.84 -11.28 -21.25
C ASP A 312 14.06 -10.19 -20.53
N ALA A 313 13.37 -10.52 -19.45
CA ALA A 313 12.50 -9.60 -18.73
C ALA A 313 13.01 -9.35 -17.31
N ASN A 314 12.79 -8.13 -16.81
CA ASN A 314 13.16 -7.72 -15.47
C ASN A 314 12.06 -8.07 -14.46
N ALA A 315 12.36 -8.97 -13.52
CA ALA A 315 11.40 -9.45 -12.51
C ALA A 315 10.87 -8.32 -11.62
N LYS A 316 11.69 -7.32 -11.27
CA LYS A 316 11.31 -6.18 -10.43
C LYS A 316 10.25 -5.31 -11.12
N VAL A 317 10.44 -5.05 -12.41
CA VAL A 317 9.48 -4.30 -13.24
C VAL A 317 8.15 -5.04 -13.36
N ILE A 318 8.20 -6.36 -13.56
CA ILE A 318 6.99 -7.20 -13.62
C ILE A 318 6.27 -7.20 -12.28
N LEU A 319 6.99 -7.32 -11.16
CA LEU A 319 6.40 -7.26 -9.82
C LEU A 319 5.68 -5.93 -9.59
N ASN A 320 6.28 -4.80 -9.97
CA ASN A 320 5.66 -3.49 -9.87
C ASN A 320 4.38 -3.40 -10.73
N LYS A 321 4.43 -3.90 -11.98
CA LYS A 321 3.23 -3.99 -12.83
C LYS A 321 2.14 -4.86 -12.22
N LEU A 322 2.50 -5.99 -11.61
CA LEU A 322 1.56 -6.87 -10.91
C LEU A 322 0.89 -6.14 -9.74
N PHE A 323 1.62 -5.39 -8.92
CA PHE A 323 1.04 -4.57 -7.85
C PHE A 323 0.09 -3.51 -8.38
N LYS A 324 0.41 -2.86 -9.51
CA LYS A 324 -0.44 -1.80 -10.09
C LYS A 324 -1.70 -2.34 -10.75
N MET A 325 -1.62 -3.49 -11.41
CA MET A 325 -2.66 -3.99 -12.31
C MET A 325 -3.53 -5.09 -11.69
N THR A 326 -3.14 -5.64 -10.55
CA THR A 326 -3.82 -6.79 -9.94
C THR A 326 -4.13 -6.57 -8.46
N ALA A 327 -4.90 -7.48 -7.87
CA ALA A 327 -5.21 -7.46 -6.45
C ALA A 327 -4.04 -7.89 -5.53
N LEU A 328 -2.83 -8.09 -6.06
CA LEU A 328 -1.61 -8.19 -5.24
C LEU A 328 -1.33 -6.91 -4.45
N GLN A 329 -1.84 -5.79 -4.91
CA GLN A 329 -2.01 -4.60 -4.10
C GLN A 329 -3.48 -4.19 -4.13
N SER A 330 -4.10 -4.10 -2.97
CA SER A 330 -5.49 -3.70 -2.82
C SER A 330 -5.65 -2.66 -1.71
N SER A 331 -6.79 -2.02 -1.61
CA SER A 331 -7.06 -1.07 -0.55
C SER A 331 -8.23 -1.53 0.30
N PHE A 332 -8.04 -1.49 1.62
CA PHE A 332 -9.10 -1.67 2.61
C PHE A 332 -9.67 -0.31 2.98
N SER A 333 -10.93 -0.06 2.59
CA SER A 333 -11.63 1.18 2.93
C SER A 333 -12.26 1.03 4.31
N VAL A 334 -11.66 1.64 5.32
CA VAL A 334 -12.18 1.63 6.69
C VAL A 334 -13.41 2.52 6.77
N ASN A 335 -14.45 2.01 7.40
CA ASN A 335 -15.65 2.75 7.80
C ASN A 335 -16.14 2.18 9.13
N CYS A 336 -15.70 2.76 10.23
CA CYS A 336 -15.92 2.27 11.58
C CYS A 336 -17.28 2.70 12.12
N ILE A 337 -18.38 2.23 11.51
CA ILE A 337 -19.74 2.45 11.99
C ILE A 337 -20.15 1.26 12.84
N ALA A 338 -20.52 1.53 14.10
CA ALA A 338 -21.07 0.53 15.01
C ALA A 338 -22.28 1.09 15.75
N LEU A 339 -23.04 0.20 16.39
CA LEU A 339 -24.17 0.55 17.24
C LEU A 339 -23.65 0.94 18.62
N VAL A 340 -24.04 2.11 19.08
CA VAL A 340 -23.70 2.61 20.42
C VAL A 340 -24.96 2.81 21.25
N PRO A 341 -24.91 2.61 22.58
CA PRO A 341 -26.02 2.92 23.47
C PRO A 341 -26.40 4.40 23.40
N SER A 342 -27.68 4.71 23.46
CA SER A 342 -28.15 6.10 23.54
C SER A 342 -27.81 6.69 24.92
N LYS A 343 -27.47 7.98 24.96
CA LYS A 343 -27.16 8.67 26.23
C LYS A 343 -28.34 8.77 27.19
N HIS A 344 -29.57 8.71 26.68
CA HIS A 344 -30.80 8.87 27.47
C HIS A 344 -31.44 7.54 27.85
N ASP A 345 -31.21 6.49 27.11
CA ASP A 345 -31.73 5.15 27.32
C ASP A 345 -30.74 4.14 26.74
N HIS A 346 -30.02 3.47 27.60
CA HIS A 346 -28.99 2.47 27.24
C HIS A 346 -29.56 1.24 26.52
N SER A 347 -30.89 1.03 26.58
CA SER A 347 -31.56 -0.03 25.82
C SER A 347 -31.71 0.30 24.35
N LEU A 348 -31.67 1.58 23.97
CA LEU A 348 -31.78 2.06 22.58
C LEU A 348 -30.41 2.19 21.94
N LEU A 349 -30.21 1.48 20.85
CA LEU A 349 -28.99 1.52 20.06
C LEU A 349 -29.12 2.49 18.87
N ARG A 350 -28.04 3.21 18.58
CA ARG A 350 -27.95 4.11 17.42
C ARG A 350 -26.64 3.90 16.66
N PRO A 351 -26.65 3.99 15.32
CA PRO A 351 -25.42 3.91 14.54
C PRO A 351 -24.57 5.18 14.74
N LYS A 352 -23.27 5.01 14.92
CA LYS A 352 -22.30 6.09 15.05
C LYS A 352 -21.01 5.73 14.35
N LEU A 353 -20.41 6.70 13.66
CA LEU A 353 -19.03 6.61 13.17
C LEU A 353 -18.07 6.85 14.33
N LEU A 354 -17.13 5.93 14.56
CA LEU A 354 -16.29 5.90 15.74
C LEU A 354 -14.81 6.03 15.37
N SER A 355 -14.07 6.79 16.16
CA SER A 355 -12.61 6.76 16.20
C SER A 355 -12.11 5.55 16.99
N LEU A 356 -10.80 5.23 16.87
CA LEU A 356 -10.18 4.16 17.67
C LEU A 356 -10.39 4.40 19.18
N LYS A 357 -10.14 5.62 19.63
CA LYS A 357 -10.31 6.01 21.04
C LYS A 357 -11.75 5.79 21.52
N GLU A 358 -12.75 6.15 20.71
CA GLU A 358 -14.16 5.93 21.05
C GLU A 358 -14.54 4.46 21.13
N CYS A 359 -14.00 3.62 20.22
CA CYS A 359 -14.20 2.17 20.28
C CYS A 359 -13.68 1.58 21.60
N ILE A 360 -12.46 1.97 22.00
CA ILE A 360 -11.85 1.55 23.26
C ILE A 360 -12.68 2.06 24.45
N ASN A 361 -13.12 3.31 24.42
CA ASN A 361 -13.93 3.89 25.49
C ASN A 361 -15.22 3.09 25.75
N TYR A 362 -16.03 2.84 24.71
CA TYR A 362 -17.28 2.09 24.86
C TYR A 362 -17.04 0.65 25.32
N TYR A 363 -15.96 0.03 24.88
CA TYR A 363 -15.59 -1.30 25.36
C TYR A 363 -15.21 -1.28 26.85
N ILE A 364 -14.41 -0.31 27.29
CA ILE A 364 -13.99 -0.19 28.70
C ILE A 364 -15.19 0.16 29.62
N GLU A 365 -16.09 1.05 29.17
CA GLU A 365 -17.34 1.34 29.89
C GLU A 365 -18.18 0.06 30.07
N HIS A 366 -18.33 -0.73 29.04
CA HIS A 366 -19.02 -2.02 29.10
C HIS A 366 -18.32 -3.01 30.04
N ARG A 367 -17.00 -3.14 29.96
CA ARG A 367 -16.23 -3.99 30.89
C ARG A 367 -16.38 -3.56 32.33
N HIS A 368 -16.37 -2.27 32.60
CA HIS A 368 -16.59 -1.72 33.92
C HIS A 368 -17.98 -2.13 34.46
N GLU A 369 -19.04 -1.97 33.68
CA GLU A 369 -20.39 -2.39 34.05
C GLU A 369 -20.48 -3.89 34.35
N VAL A 370 -19.95 -4.71 33.45
CA VAL A 370 -19.90 -6.18 33.61
C VAL A 370 -19.15 -6.57 34.88
N THR A 371 -18.02 -5.93 35.17
CA THR A 371 -17.21 -6.21 36.37
C THR A 371 -17.96 -5.84 37.65
N ILE A 372 -18.64 -4.69 37.66
CA ILE A 372 -19.49 -4.30 38.82
C ILE A 372 -20.63 -5.26 39.01
N ARG A 373 -21.41 -5.60 37.97
CA ARG A 373 -22.56 -6.51 38.05
C ARG A 373 -22.14 -7.89 38.49
N ARG A 374 -21.05 -8.43 37.96
CA ARG A 374 -20.48 -9.71 38.40
C ARG A 374 -20.08 -9.67 39.87
N THR A 375 -19.35 -8.63 40.27
CA THR A 375 -18.90 -8.49 41.69
C THR A 375 -20.09 -8.38 42.64
N GLN A 376 -21.13 -7.66 42.26
CA GLN A 376 -22.38 -7.59 43.03
C GLN A 376 -23.07 -8.96 43.15
N PHE A 377 -23.12 -9.71 42.03
CA PHE A 377 -23.70 -11.07 42.05
C PHE A 377 -22.89 -12.01 42.94
N ASP A 378 -21.57 -12.03 42.77
CA ASP A 378 -20.69 -12.90 43.58
C ASP A 378 -20.72 -12.48 45.04
N LEU A 379 -20.78 -11.20 45.38
CA LEU A 379 -20.93 -10.68 46.74
C LEU A 379 -22.25 -11.12 47.34
N LYS A 380 -23.36 -11.01 46.59
CA LYS A 380 -24.67 -11.47 47.04
C LYS A 380 -24.64 -12.97 47.34
N LYS A 381 -24.08 -13.78 46.46
CA LYS A 381 -23.95 -15.24 46.64
C LYS A 381 -23.05 -15.59 47.82
N ALA A 382 -21.93 -14.90 48.00
CA ALA A 382 -21.04 -15.11 49.13
C ALA A 382 -21.72 -14.74 50.44
N ARG A 383 -22.48 -13.63 50.52
CA ARG A 383 -23.27 -13.25 51.71
C ARG A 383 -24.39 -14.25 52.00
N GLU A 384 -25.13 -14.69 50.98
CA GLU A 384 -26.16 -15.74 51.14
C GLU A 384 -25.55 -17.04 51.71
N ARG A 385 -24.37 -17.44 51.26
CA ARG A 385 -23.67 -18.63 51.75
C ARG A 385 -23.10 -18.43 53.15
N ALA A 386 -22.45 -17.30 53.42
CA ALA A 386 -21.92 -16.96 54.74
C ALA A 386 -23.03 -16.92 55.81
N HIS A 387 -24.18 -16.36 55.46
CA HIS A 387 -25.34 -16.30 56.32
C HIS A 387 -25.88 -17.69 56.71
N ILE A 388 -25.93 -18.63 55.75
CA ILE A 388 -26.27 -20.03 56.02
C ILE A 388 -25.21 -20.69 56.91
N LEU A 389 -23.93 -20.47 56.65
CA LEU A 389 -22.81 -21.03 57.41
C LEU A 389 -22.82 -20.52 58.86
N GLU A 390 -23.13 -19.25 59.11
CA GLU A 390 -23.27 -18.66 60.43
C GLU A 390 -24.32 -19.41 61.26
N GLY A 391 -25.49 -19.68 60.67
CA GLY A 391 -26.51 -20.50 61.33
C GLY A 391 -26.07 -21.94 61.64
N LEU A 392 -25.32 -22.57 60.69
CA LEU A 392 -24.76 -23.92 60.86
C LEU A 392 -23.70 -23.95 61.97
N ILE A 393 -22.87 -22.94 62.11
CA ILE A 393 -21.82 -22.80 63.12
C ILE A 393 -22.49 -22.67 64.47
N ILE A 394 -23.52 -21.80 64.65
CA ILE A 394 -24.29 -21.65 65.87
C ILE A 394 -24.91 -22.98 66.27
N ALA A 395 -25.41 -23.73 65.27
CA ALA A 395 -25.98 -25.05 65.55
C ALA A 395 -24.95 -26.10 65.99
N CYS A 396 -23.75 -26.07 65.41
CA CYS A 396 -22.65 -26.98 65.72
C CYS A 396 -22.06 -26.68 67.12
N ASP A 397 -21.93 -25.42 67.49
CA ASP A 397 -21.46 -25.00 68.79
C ASP A 397 -22.42 -25.36 69.92
N ASN A 398 -23.72 -25.54 69.60
CA ASN A 398 -24.79 -25.89 70.58
C ASN A 398 -25.46 -27.22 70.18
N ILE A 399 -24.68 -28.19 69.72
CA ILE A 399 -25.19 -29.38 69.07
C ILE A 399 -26.17 -30.18 69.93
N ASP A 400 -25.91 -30.38 71.25
CA ASP A 400 -26.73 -31.15 72.15
C ASP A 400 -28.12 -30.53 72.32
N GLU A 401 -28.18 -29.20 72.36
CA GLU A 401 -29.45 -28.47 72.51
C GLU A 401 -30.22 -28.51 71.16
N VAL A 402 -29.55 -28.35 70.02
CA VAL A 402 -30.15 -28.46 68.67
C VAL A 402 -30.77 -29.86 68.49
N VAL A 403 -30.04 -30.92 68.82
CA VAL A 403 -30.53 -32.31 68.73
C VAL A 403 -31.70 -32.52 69.63
N HIS A 404 -31.68 -32.01 70.86
CA HIS A 404 -32.78 -32.08 71.79
C HIS A 404 -34.07 -31.40 71.28
N ILE A 405 -33.95 -30.18 70.69
CA ILE A 405 -35.05 -29.44 70.08
C ILE A 405 -35.64 -30.20 68.88
N ILE A 406 -34.77 -30.71 67.96
CA ILE A 406 -35.21 -31.43 66.78
C ILE A 406 -35.96 -32.72 67.18
N ARG A 407 -35.42 -33.46 68.15
CA ARG A 407 -36.06 -34.70 68.65
C ARG A 407 -37.35 -34.43 69.36
N GLY A 408 -37.47 -33.30 70.06
CA GLY A 408 -38.71 -32.93 70.86
C GLY A 408 -39.82 -32.36 69.94
N SER A 409 -39.54 -32.03 68.69
CA SER A 409 -40.49 -31.44 67.73
C SER A 409 -41.27 -32.54 66.97
N GLN A 410 -42.58 -32.27 66.74
CA GLN A 410 -43.48 -33.25 66.10
C GLN A 410 -43.30 -33.23 64.51
N THR A 411 -43.02 -32.07 63.99
CA THR A 411 -42.79 -31.88 62.50
C THR A 411 -41.53 -31.13 62.26
N PRO A 412 -40.90 -31.27 61.04
CA PRO A 412 -39.77 -30.47 60.66
C PRO A 412 -39.99 -28.92 60.69
N ALA A 413 -41.23 -28.51 60.41
CA ALA A 413 -41.63 -27.08 60.52
C ALA A 413 -41.72 -26.59 61.98
N ASP A 414 -42.06 -27.46 62.89
CA ASP A 414 -42.04 -27.14 64.35
C ASP A 414 -40.58 -27.04 64.82
N ALA A 415 -39.75 -27.96 64.41
CA ALA A 415 -38.31 -27.91 64.69
C ALA A 415 -37.67 -26.60 64.22
N GLN A 416 -37.96 -26.16 62.98
CA GLN A 416 -37.51 -24.89 62.46
C GLN A 416 -37.93 -23.70 63.31
N ARG A 417 -39.24 -23.58 63.64
CA ARG A 417 -39.80 -22.52 64.51
C ARG A 417 -39.18 -22.49 65.90
N ASN A 418 -38.90 -23.65 66.46
CA ASN A 418 -38.30 -23.76 67.78
C ASN A 418 -36.82 -23.34 67.77
N LEU A 419 -36.05 -23.71 66.70
CA LEU A 419 -34.69 -23.28 66.53
C LEU A 419 -34.60 -21.77 66.28
N GLU A 420 -35.51 -21.21 65.48
CA GLU A 420 -35.61 -19.76 65.24
C GLU A 420 -35.79 -18.97 66.54
N LYS A 421 -36.68 -19.37 67.30
CA LYS A 421 -36.98 -18.74 68.62
C LYS A 421 -35.86 -18.88 69.64
N ARG A 422 -35.16 -20.00 69.61
CA ARG A 422 -34.11 -20.27 70.60
C ARG A 422 -32.82 -19.63 70.33
N PHE A 423 -32.37 -19.65 69.05
CA PHE A 423 -31.08 -19.17 68.63
C PHE A 423 -31.14 -17.86 67.81
N ASN A 424 -32.34 -17.26 67.71
CA ASN A 424 -32.62 -16.07 66.95
C ASN A 424 -32.16 -16.18 65.47
N LEU A 425 -32.49 -17.36 64.87
CA LEU A 425 -32.19 -17.70 63.51
C LEU A 425 -33.35 -17.29 62.59
N ASP A 426 -33.06 -17.11 61.29
CA ASP A 426 -34.09 -16.92 60.27
C ASP A 426 -34.55 -18.27 59.67
N GLU A 427 -35.55 -18.20 58.77
CA GLU A 427 -36.15 -19.36 58.10
C GLU A 427 -35.13 -20.15 57.24
N LEU A 428 -34.18 -19.42 56.56
CA LEU A 428 -33.17 -20.07 55.75
C LEU A 428 -32.11 -20.80 56.55
N GLN A 429 -31.68 -20.20 57.68
CA GLN A 429 -30.74 -20.82 58.63
C GLN A 429 -31.34 -22.01 59.33
N SER A 430 -32.57 -21.85 59.89
CA SER A 430 -33.26 -22.92 60.57
C SER A 430 -33.56 -24.13 59.68
N LYS A 431 -33.95 -23.90 58.44
CA LYS A 431 -34.10 -24.91 57.38
C LYS A 431 -32.81 -25.65 57.10
N ALA A 432 -31.71 -24.90 56.91
CA ALA A 432 -30.39 -25.51 56.63
C ALA A 432 -29.92 -26.41 57.79
N ILE A 433 -30.24 -26.03 59.06
CA ILE A 433 -29.92 -26.85 60.24
C ILE A 433 -30.77 -28.14 60.29
N VAL A 434 -32.06 -28.05 60.00
CA VAL A 434 -32.94 -29.23 59.98
C VAL A 434 -32.60 -30.19 58.86
N ASP A 435 -32.18 -29.68 57.70
CA ASP A 435 -31.77 -30.46 56.55
C ASP A 435 -30.32 -31.01 56.67
N MET A 436 -29.58 -30.66 57.73
CA MET A 436 -28.20 -31.07 57.95
C MET A 436 -28.10 -32.59 58.24
N ARG A 437 -27.11 -33.22 57.50
CA ARG A 437 -26.84 -34.66 57.70
C ARG A 437 -26.02 -34.88 58.96
N LEU A 438 -26.33 -35.96 59.72
CA LEU A 438 -25.59 -36.35 60.95
C LEU A 438 -24.07 -36.53 60.72
N SER A 439 -23.66 -36.89 59.50
CA SER A 439 -22.23 -36.96 59.10
C SER A 439 -21.50 -35.60 59.09
N GLN A 440 -22.23 -34.49 59.11
CA GLN A 440 -21.66 -33.15 59.14
C GLN A 440 -21.36 -32.65 60.55
N LEU A 441 -21.74 -33.40 61.56
CA LEU A 441 -21.54 -33.09 62.96
C LEU A 441 -20.22 -33.62 63.55
N THR A 442 -19.28 -34.07 62.70
CA THR A 442 -17.96 -34.52 63.18
C THR A 442 -17.00 -33.31 63.33
N ASN A 443 -16.07 -33.37 64.32
CA ASN A 443 -15.14 -32.30 64.64
C ASN A 443 -14.35 -31.83 63.38
N LEU A 444 -13.93 -32.78 62.55
CA LEU A 444 -13.22 -32.45 61.33
C LEU A 444 -14.05 -31.57 60.33
N ARG A 445 -15.39 -31.78 60.35
CA ARG A 445 -16.30 -31.00 59.49
C ARG A 445 -16.59 -29.63 60.11
N MET A 446 -16.62 -29.54 61.45
CA MET A 446 -16.73 -28.23 62.15
C MET A 446 -15.54 -27.30 61.78
N ASP A 447 -14.34 -27.83 61.91
CA ASP A 447 -13.13 -27.06 61.52
C ASP A 447 -13.19 -26.62 60.04
N GLN A 448 -13.74 -27.44 59.13
CA GLN A 448 -13.97 -27.11 57.74
C GLN A 448 -15.04 -26.01 57.54
N LEU A 449 -16.14 -26.01 58.34
CA LEU A 449 -17.15 -24.96 58.26
C LEU A 449 -16.63 -23.60 58.75
N HIS A 450 -15.84 -23.59 59.82
CA HIS A 450 -15.19 -22.38 60.28
C HIS A 450 -14.18 -21.86 59.24
N ALA A 451 -13.34 -22.73 58.67
CA ALA A 451 -12.39 -22.33 57.63
C ALA A 451 -13.10 -21.79 56.37
N GLU A 452 -14.21 -22.44 55.93
CA GLU A 452 -15.03 -21.97 54.81
C GLU A 452 -15.64 -20.59 55.11
N TYR A 453 -16.14 -20.37 56.33
CA TYR A 453 -16.70 -19.09 56.74
C TYR A 453 -15.65 -17.96 56.72
N ASP A 454 -14.48 -18.22 57.33
CA ASP A 454 -13.37 -17.26 57.35
C ASP A 454 -12.85 -16.91 55.96
N GLU A 455 -12.82 -17.87 55.04
CA GLU A 455 -12.43 -17.63 53.66
C GLU A 455 -13.50 -16.81 52.92
N LEU A 456 -14.79 -17.11 53.13
CA LEU A 456 -15.88 -16.34 52.55
C LEU A 456 -15.94 -14.91 53.10
N MET A 457 -15.67 -14.71 54.39
CA MET A 457 -15.60 -13.34 54.95
C MET A 457 -14.50 -12.52 54.30
N LYS A 458 -13.30 -13.09 54.09
CA LYS A 458 -12.22 -12.43 53.32
C LYS A 458 -12.63 -12.13 51.91
N GLN A 459 -13.33 -13.07 51.25
CA GLN A 459 -13.85 -12.86 49.90
C GLN A 459 -14.91 -11.75 49.86
N ILE A 460 -15.82 -11.68 50.84
CA ILE A 460 -16.84 -10.64 50.99
C ILE A 460 -16.16 -9.26 51.11
N ASP A 461 -15.16 -9.15 52.00
CA ASP A 461 -14.42 -7.91 52.23
C ASP A 461 -13.68 -7.47 50.96
N TYR A 462 -13.07 -8.40 50.25
CA TYR A 462 -12.43 -8.12 48.98
C TYR A 462 -13.42 -7.64 47.90
N LEU A 463 -14.53 -8.38 47.70
CA LEU A 463 -15.55 -8.02 46.72
C LEU A 463 -16.19 -6.66 47.04
N GLN A 464 -16.44 -6.39 48.35
CA GLN A 464 -16.93 -5.09 48.78
C GLN A 464 -15.92 -3.98 48.49
N SER A 465 -14.64 -4.22 48.75
CA SER A 465 -13.58 -3.25 48.47
C SER A 465 -13.44 -2.92 46.95
N VAL A 466 -13.71 -3.89 46.08
CA VAL A 466 -13.72 -3.67 44.61
C VAL A 466 -14.87 -2.75 44.21
N LEU A 467 -16.04 -2.87 44.85
CA LEU A 467 -17.19 -2.00 44.57
C LEU A 467 -17.00 -0.58 45.11
N ASP A 468 -16.36 -0.45 46.30
CA ASP A 468 -16.18 0.85 46.97
C ASP A 468 -14.96 1.64 46.45
N ASN A 469 -13.99 0.97 45.84
CA ASN A 469 -12.75 1.59 45.34
C ASN A 469 -12.63 1.49 43.82
N PRO A 470 -12.87 2.61 43.07
CA PRO A 470 -12.76 2.63 41.60
C PRO A 470 -11.38 2.25 41.09
N GLU A 471 -10.29 2.59 41.81
CA GLU A 471 -8.94 2.24 41.38
C GLU A 471 -8.66 0.75 41.47
N LEU A 472 -9.23 0.09 42.50
CA LEU A 472 -9.15 -1.36 42.61
C LEU A 472 -9.97 -2.06 41.52
N CYS A 473 -11.15 -1.52 41.16
CA CYS A 473 -11.95 -2.01 40.05
C CYS A 473 -11.19 -1.92 38.73
N LYS A 474 -10.53 -0.77 38.43
CA LYS A 474 -9.67 -0.61 37.25
C LYS A 474 -8.51 -1.61 37.23
N LYS A 475 -7.89 -1.87 38.40
CA LYS A 475 -6.84 -2.86 38.52
C LYS A 475 -7.36 -4.27 38.18
N VAL A 476 -8.50 -4.67 38.71
CA VAL A 476 -9.12 -5.96 38.38
C VAL A 476 -9.36 -6.10 36.86
N MET A 477 -9.90 -5.04 36.23
CA MET A 477 -10.12 -5.03 34.78
C MET A 477 -8.81 -5.20 33.99
N LYS A 478 -7.74 -4.53 34.42
CA LYS A 478 -6.43 -4.63 33.78
C LYS A 478 -5.83 -6.02 33.97
N ASP A 479 -5.91 -6.59 35.17
CA ASP A 479 -5.39 -7.91 35.45
C ASP A 479 -6.11 -8.99 34.61
N GLU A 480 -7.43 -8.88 34.43
CA GLU A 480 -8.22 -9.76 33.55
C GLU A 480 -7.83 -9.60 32.05
N LEU A 481 -7.59 -8.37 31.59
CA LEU A 481 -7.13 -8.12 30.23
C LEU A 481 -5.73 -8.70 29.99
N GLN A 482 -4.83 -8.58 30.97
CA GLN A 482 -3.50 -9.18 30.88
C GLN A 482 -3.55 -10.72 30.87
N GLU A 483 -4.42 -11.33 31.68
CA GLU A 483 -4.66 -12.79 31.62
C GLU A 483 -5.11 -13.23 30.21
N VAL A 484 -6.03 -12.48 29.58
CA VAL A 484 -6.47 -12.74 28.20
C VAL A 484 -5.31 -12.62 27.24
N LYS A 485 -4.46 -11.60 27.38
CA LYS A 485 -3.26 -11.39 26.55
C LYS A 485 -2.28 -12.56 26.70
N GLU A 486 -1.99 -12.99 27.92
CA GLU A 486 -1.07 -14.11 28.18
C GLU A 486 -1.61 -15.42 27.60
N ARG A 487 -2.91 -15.62 27.63
CA ARG A 487 -3.54 -16.86 27.21
C ARG A 487 -3.73 -16.98 25.71
N TYR A 488 -4.02 -15.88 25.01
CA TYR A 488 -4.40 -15.87 23.60
C TYR A 488 -3.54 -14.97 22.71
N GLY A 489 -2.62 -14.20 23.28
CA GLY A 489 -1.76 -13.30 22.52
C GLY A 489 -0.83 -14.06 21.59
N ASP A 490 -0.67 -13.54 20.39
CA ASP A 490 0.25 -14.04 19.37
C ASP A 490 1.00 -12.87 18.69
N VAL A 491 1.98 -13.20 17.89
CA VAL A 491 2.75 -12.20 17.15
C VAL A 491 1.91 -11.60 16.01
N ARG A 492 2.19 -10.35 15.69
CA ARG A 492 1.63 -9.65 14.54
C ARG A 492 1.92 -10.42 13.24
N ARG A 493 0.91 -10.57 12.39
CA ARG A 493 1.02 -11.23 11.09
C ARG A 493 1.32 -10.22 9.97
N THR A 494 0.60 -9.10 9.95
CA THR A 494 0.76 -8.06 8.93
C THR A 494 1.94 -7.17 9.25
N GLN A 495 2.90 -7.06 8.35
CA GLN A 495 4.06 -6.18 8.49
C GLN A 495 3.71 -4.76 8.01
N ILE A 496 4.33 -3.74 8.63
CA ILE A 496 4.07 -2.35 8.33
C ILE A 496 5.29 -1.79 7.57
N ILE A 497 5.04 -1.26 6.38
CA ILE A 497 6.03 -0.51 5.60
C ILE A 497 5.61 0.96 5.66
N PRO A 498 6.33 1.82 6.42
CA PRO A 498 5.92 3.20 6.66
C PRO A 498 6.06 4.11 5.43
N ASP A 499 6.82 3.70 4.44
CA ASP A 499 7.17 4.50 3.27
C ASP A 499 6.06 4.53 2.22
N GLU A 500 5.53 5.73 1.96
CA GLU A 500 4.47 5.99 0.96
C GLU A 500 5.07 6.41 -0.38
N HIS A 501 6.03 5.69 -0.91
CA HIS A 501 6.43 5.94 -2.30
C HIS A 501 5.28 5.54 -3.23
N GLU A 502 4.54 6.53 -3.72
CA GLU A 502 3.69 6.32 -4.89
C GLU A 502 4.55 5.78 -6.03
N PHE A 503 4.08 4.75 -6.72
CA PHE A 503 4.74 4.26 -7.91
C PHE A 503 4.88 5.40 -8.93
N ASN A 504 6.10 5.82 -9.18
CA ASN A 504 6.41 6.67 -10.30
C ASN A 504 6.28 5.88 -11.60
N ALA A 505 5.93 6.53 -12.70
CA ALA A 505 5.89 5.88 -14.00
C ALA A 505 7.23 5.20 -14.35
N GLU A 506 8.32 5.70 -13.80
CA GLU A 506 9.70 5.19 -13.95
C GLU A 506 9.88 3.79 -13.34
N ASP A 507 9.15 3.42 -12.26
CA ASP A 507 9.24 2.11 -11.63
C ASP A 507 8.77 0.95 -12.53
N PHE A 508 8.09 1.26 -13.64
CA PHE A 508 7.58 0.28 -14.60
C PHE A 508 8.49 0.06 -15.81
N TYR A 509 9.58 0.78 -15.89
CA TYR A 509 10.55 0.69 -16.98
C TYR A 509 11.97 0.56 -16.42
N PRO A 510 12.78 -0.43 -16.88
CA PRO A 510 14.19 -0.46 -16.53
C PRO A 510 14.87 0.75 -17.15
N ASN A 511 15.89 1.32 -16.49
CA ASN A 511 16.62 2.48 -17.01
C ASN A 511 17.67 2.09 -18.06
N ASP A 512 17.26 1.34 -19.06
CA ASP A 512 18.15 0.82 -20.11
C ASP A 512 18.59 1.91 -21.08
N PRO A 513 19.82 1.80 -21.62
CA PRO A 513 20.31 2.70 -22.65
C PRO A 513 19.57 2.48 -23.97
N VAL A 514 19.04 3.56 -24.53
CA VAL A 514 18.29 3.55 -25.78
C VAL A 514 18.80 4.61 -26.75
N VAL A 515 18.56 4.38 -28.03
CA VAL A 515 18.82 5.36 -29.10
C VAL A 515 17.47 5.88 -29.60
N ILE A 516 17.26 7.17 -29.48
CA ILE A 516 16.09 7.84 -30.03
C ILE A 516 16.41 8.33 -31.42
N THR A 517 15.62 7.91 -32.39
CA THR A 517 15.76 8.24 -33.79
C THR A 517 14.59 9.08 -34.25
N VAL A 518 14.86 10.22 -34.90
CA VAL A 518 13.84 11.09 -35.51
C VAL A 518 14.12 11.25 -36.98
N SER A 519 13.10 11.02 -37.82
CA SER A 519 13.22 11.19 -39.27
C SER A 519 12.85 12.60 -39.68
N HIS A 520 13.25 12.97 -40.92
CA HIS A 520 12.96 14.26 -41.54
C HIS A 520 11.45 14.59 -41.63
N LEU A 521 10.63 13.58 -41.84
CA LEU A 521 9.18 13.72 -41.86
C LEU A 521 8.53 13.66 -40.46
N GLY A 522 9.34 13.64 -39.39
CA GLY A 522 8.87 13.70 -38.02
C GLY A 522 8.37 12.37 -37.44
N TYR A 523 8.90 11.23 -37.89
CA TYR A 523 8.68 9.94 -37.24
C TYR A 523 9.74 9.75 -36.16
N ILE A 524 9.30 9.31 -34.98
CA ILE A 524 10.14 9.05 -33.79
C ILE A 524 10.01 7.62 -33.33
N LYS A 525 11.12 7.04 -32.90
CA LYS A 525 11.16 5.73 -32.20
C LYS A 525 12.33 5.69 -31.23
N ARG A 526 12.26 4.77 -30.28
CA ARG A 526 13.40 4.34 -29.47
C ARG A 526 13.83 2.93 -29.89
N THR A 527 15.12 2.67 -29.86
CA THR A 527 15.71 1.37 -30.18
C THR A 527 16.77 1.08 -29.12
N PRO A 528 16.90 -0.16 -28.62
CA PRO A 528 17.99 -0.52 -27.70
C PRO A 528 19.35 -0.17 -28.29
N LEU A 529 20.27 0.35 -27.47
CA LEU A 529 21.61 0.73 -27.93
C LEU A 529 22.41 -0.48 -28.45
N SER A 530 22.17 -1.67 -27.88
CA SER A 530 22.78 -2.95 -28.29
C SER A 530 22.61 -3.27 -29.78
N ASP A 531 21.56 -2.75 -30.39
CA ASP A 531 21.31 -2.97 -31.83
C ASP A 531 22.32 -2.23 -32.74
N PHE A 532 23.06 -1.26 -32.20
CA PHE A 532 24.03 -0.45 -32.99
C PHE A 532 25.47 -0.93 -32.73
N ARG A 533 26.02 -1.72 -33.65
CA ARG A 533 27.41 -2.24 -33.59
C ARG A 533 28.43 -1.20 -34.01
N GLU A 534 29.60 -1.17 -33.37
CA GLU A 534 30.75 -0.37 -33.73
C GLU A 534 31.40 -0.82 -35.03
N GLN A 535 31.85 0.12 -35.85
CA GLN A 535 32.53 -0.14 -37.12
C GLN A 535 33.80 0.71 -37.25
N ALA A 536 34.83 0.13 -37.86
CA ALA A 536 36.08 0.88 -38.12
C ALA A 536 35.89 1.98 -39.14
N ARG A 537 36.78 2.99 -39.11
CA ARG A 537 36.84 4.11 -40.06
C ARG A 537 36.86 3.63 -41.52
N GLY A 538 35.98 4.21 -42.35
CA GLY A 538 35.84 3.86 -43.78
C GLY A 538 34.90 2.69 -44.07
N GLY A 539 34.18 2.17 -43.05
CA GLY A 539 33.15 1.14 -43.20
C GLY A 539 31.97 1.63 -44.08
N VAL A 540 31.19 0.66 -44.59
CA VAL A 540 30.03 0.92 -45.47
C VAL A 540 28.78 1.34 -44.67
N GLY A 541 28.75 1.11 -43.34
CA GLY A 541 27.63 1.41 -42.48
C GLY A 541 26.48 0.37 -42.55
N SER A 542 25.47 0.55 -41.74
CA SER A 542 24.24 -0.29 -41.74
C SER A 542 23.00 0.60 -41.91
N LYS A 543 21.89 0.02 -42.40
CA LYS A 543 20.61 0.75 -42.49
C LYS A 543 20.06 1.00 -41.10
N GLY A 544 19.81 2.27 -40.74
CA GLY A 544 19.27 2.70 -39.45
C GLY A 544 17.74 2.79 -39.38
N ALA A 545 17.04 2.83 -40.52
CA ALA A 545 15.58 2.80 -40.62
C ALA A 545 15.13 2.50 -42.06
N HIS A 546 13.95 1.88 -42.22
CA HIS A 546 13.21 1.88 -43.48
C HIS A 546 12.35 3.15 -43.53
N THR A 547 12.74 4.07 -44.40
CA THR A 547 12.05 5.34 -44.61
C THR A 547 11.17 5.29 -45.86
N ARG A 548 10.19 6.18 -45.99
CA ARG A 548 9.39 6.41 -47.19
C ARG A 548 10.29 7.03 -48.26
N GLU A 549 9.88 6.92 -49.55
CA GLU A 549 10.51 7.71 -50.62
C GLU A 549 10.55 9.19 -50.19
N LYS A 550 11.74 9.78 -50.05
CA LYS A 550 12.05 11.14 -49.58
C LYS A 550 12.17 11.34 -48.06
N ASP A 551 12.03 10.33 -47.20
CA ASP A 551 12.29 10.43 -45.76
C ASP A 551 13.68 9.88 -45.41
N PHE A 552 14.37 10.43 -44.42
CA PHE A 552 15.65 9.95 -43.90
C PHE A 552 15.77 10.26 -42.42
N THR A 553 16.60 9.53 -41.71
CA THR A 553 16.89 9.79 -40.29
C THR A 553 17.66 11.10 -40.19
N GLU A 554 17.10 12.09 -39.56
CA GLU A 554 17.68 13.42 -39.39
C GLU A 554 18.43 13.54 -38.06
N PHE A 555 17.90 12.95 -37.00
CA PHE A 555 18.49 13.04 -35.68
C PHE A 555 18.57 11.66 -35.02
N ILE A 556 19.70 11.45 -34.31
CA ILE A 556 19.90 10.28 -33.42
C ILE A 556 20.43 10.80 -32.10
N TYR A 557 19.79 10.37 -31.01
CA TYR A 557 20.16 10.76 -29.65
C TYR A 557 20.26 9.52 -28.75
N PRO A 558 21.43 9.26 -28.14
CA PRO A 558 21.53 8.28 -27.08
C PRO A 558 20.87 8.86 -25.80
N ALA A 559 20.10 8.04 -25.10
CA ALA A 559 19.41 8.40 -23.87
C ALA A 559 19.22 7.15 -23.00
N THR A 560 18.73 7.31 -21.77
CA THR A 560 18.23 6.22 -20.96
C THR A 560 16.71 6.34 -20.78
N MET A 561 16.04 5.25 -20.42
CA MET A 561 14.57 5.17 -20.38
C MET A 561 13.92 6.22 -19.46
N HIS A 562 14.54 6.54 -18.33
CA HIS A 562 14.00 7.48 -17.35
C HIS A 562 14.27 8.95 -17.67
N GLN A 563 15.10 9.25 -18.68
CA GLN A 563 15.43 10.64 -19.01
C GLN A 563 14.26 11.38 -19.61
N THR A 564 14.11 12.63 -19.22
CA THR A 564 13.17 13.58 -19.85
C THR A 564 13.84 14.29 -21.01
N MET A 565 13.18 14.33 -22.16
CA MET A 565 13.57 15.07 -23.31
C MET A 565 12.70 16.31 -23.51
N LEU A 566 13.34 17.43 -23.77
CA LEU A 566 12.69 18.65 -24.25
C LEU A 566 12.79 18.71 -25.79
N PHE A 567 11.67 18.96 -26.42
CA PHE A 567 11.53 19.06 -27.86
C PHE A 567 11.26 20.50 -28.25
N PHE A 568 12.13 21.08 -29.04
CA PHE A 568 12.00 22.47 -29.52
C PHE A 568 11.62 22.50 -30.98
N THR A 569 10.55 23.23 -31.29
CA THR A 569 10.05 23.32 -32.64
C THR A 569 10.72 24.47 -33.39
N LYS A 570 10.64 24.45 -34.74
CA LYS A 570 11.13 25.53 -35.63
C LYS A 570 10.52 26.86 -35.25
N LYS A 571 9.23 26.89 -34.90
CA LYS A 571 8.52 28.11 -34.49
C LYS A 571 8.82 28.56 -33.05
N GLY A 572 9.69 27.85 -32.33
CA GLY A 572 10.17 28.25 -31.03
C GLY A 572 9.27 27.83 -29.86
N ARG A 573 8.54 26.69 -29.94
CA ARG A 573 7.79 26.07 -28.83
C ARG A 573 8.61 24.96 -28.20
N CYS A 574 8.35 24.68 -26.92
CA CYS A 574 8.95 23.58 -26.15
C CYS A 574 7.88 22.62 -25.68
N TYR A 575 8.13 21.33 -25.87
CA TYR A 575 7.34 20.21 -25.40
C TYR A 575 8.21 19.26 -24.57
N TRP A 576 7.57 18.42 -23.75
CA TRP A 576 8.24 17.44 -22.87
C TRP A 576 7.77 16.04 -23.21
N LEU A 577 8.68 15.07 -23.14
CA LEU A 577 8.37 13.66 -23.25
C LEU A 577 9.42 12.84 -22.49
N HIS A 578 8.99 11.85 -21.74
CA HIS A 578 9.91 10.87 -21.15
C HIS A 578 10.34 9.87 -22.21
N CYS A 579 11.55 9.34 -22.09
CA CYS A 579 12.07 8.39 -23.08
C CYS A 579 11.26 7.09 -23.12
N TYR A 580 10.70 6.65 -21.97
CA TYR A 580 9.81 5.48 -21.90
C TYR A 580 8.47 5.68 -22.63
N ASP A 581 8.00 6.91 -22.83
CA ASP A 581 6.78 7.21 -23.59
C ASP A 581 6.99 7.18 -25.10
N ILE A 582 8.26 7.18 -25.56
CA ILE A 582 8.58 7.06 -26.99
C ILE A 582 8.39 5.61 -27.43
N PRO A 583 7.62 5.36 -28.50
CA PRO A 583 7.37 4.00 -28.98
C PRO A 583 8.64 3.24 -29.31
N GLU A 584 8.72 2.01 -28.84
CA GLU A 584 9.80 1.09 -29.21
C GLU A 584 9.67 0.64 -30.65
N GLY A 585 10.78 0.45 -31.31
CA GLY A 585 10.80 -0.02 -32.67
C GLY A 585 12.15 -0.60 -33.05
N ASP A 586 12.12 -1.68 -33.82
CA ASP A 586 13.31 -2.30 -34.35
C ASP A 586 14.13 -1.33 -35.16
N LYS A 587 15.44 -1.59 -35.33
CA LYS A 587 16.35 -0.78 -36.10
C LYS A 587 15.80 -0.39 -37.48
N THR A 588 15.05 -1.28 -38.11
CA THR A 588 14.48 -1.06 -39.46
C THR A 588 13.06 -0.48 -39.47
N SER A 589 12.37 -0.40 -38.34
CA SER A 589 11.01 0.12 -38.27
C SER A 589 10.93 1.62 -38.55
N LYS A 590 9.75 2.12 -38.95
CA LYS A 590 9.53 3.54 -39.28
C LYS A 590 9.31 4.42 -38.05
N GLY A 591 8.94 3.84 -36.92
CA GLY A 591 8.47 4.57 -35.74
C GLY A 591 7.06 5.16 -35.90
N ARG A 592 6.68 6.06 -34.99
CA ARG A 592 5.38 6.77 -35.00
C ARG A 592 5.59 8.26 -35.26
N ALA A 593 4.60 8.89 -35.89
CA ALA A 593 4.64 10.35 -36.12
C ALA A 593 4.65 11.09 -34.76
N ILE A 594 5.60 12.01 -34.59
CA ILE A 594 5.77 12.77 -33.35
C ILE A 594 4.53 13.60 -33.00
N GLN A 595 3.76 14.01 -34.00
CA GLN A 595 2.47 14.70 -33.81
C GLN A 595 1.40 13.85 -33.10
N ASN A 596 1.55 12.52 -33.10
CA ASN A 596 0.68 11.62 -32.35
C ASN A 596 1.10 11.51 -30.86
N LEU A 597 2.30 11.96 -30.52
CA LEU A 597 2.83 11.93 -29.15
C LEU A 597 2.82 13.32 -28.51
N LEU A 598 3.08 14.35 -29.33
CA LEU A 598 3.12 15.75 -28.90
C LEU A 598 2.07 16.54 -29.70
N ASN A 599 1.35 17.39 -29.02
CA ASN A 599 0.30 18.23 -29.64
C ASN A 599 0.94 19.45 -30.41
N ILE A 600 1.66 19.12 -31.49
CA ILE A 600 2.37 20.10 -32.33
C ILE A 600 1.44 20.58 -33.44
N GLU A 601 1.50 21.86 -33.77
CA GLU A 601 0.76 22.46 -34.90
C GLU A 601 1.15 21.79 -36.22
N PRO A 602 0.19 21.60 -37.15
CA PRO A 602 0.46 20.87 -38.42
C PRO A 602 1.57 21.47 -39.31
N ASP A 603 1.83 22.78 -39.20
CA ASP A 603 2.80 23.54 -39.97
C ASP A 603 4.12 23.82 -39.20
N ASP A 604 4.29 23.15 -38.02
CA ASP A 604 5.50 23.22 -37.21
C ASP A 604 6.20 21.85 -37.18
N ALA A 605 7.48 21.85 -36.91
CA ALA A 605 8.29 20.64 -36.83
C ALA A 605 9.34 20.75 -35.71
N VAL A 606 9.66 19.67 -35.06
CA VAL A 606 10.75 19.60 -34.08
C VAL A 606 12.10 19.72 -34.80
N ASN A 607 12.96 20.59 -34.31
CA ASN A 607 14.28 20.88 -34.94
C ASN A 607 15.45 20.78 -33.96
N ALA A 608 15.16 20.84 -32.63
CA ALA A 608 16.20 20.70 -31.63
C ALA A 608 15.70 19.90 -30.44
N PHE A 609 16.62 19.22 -29.76
CA PHE A 609 16.35 18.33 -28.66
C PHE A 609 17.32 18.62 -27.53
N LEU A 610 16.82 18.59 -26.30
CA LEU A 610 17.64 18.73 -25.12
C LEU A 610 17.35 17.56 -24.18
N ARG A 611 18.38 16.79 -23.83
CA ARG A 611 18.33 15.71 -22.86
C ARG A 611 18.68 16.28 -21.49
N LEU A 612 17.84 16.00 -20.50
CA LEU A 612 18.11 16.31 -19.10
C LEU A 612 18.66 15.07 -18.41
N ARG A 613 19.75 15.20 -17.66
CA ARG A 613 20.39 14.12 -16.91
C ARG A 613 19.82 14.04 -15.50
N GLY A 614 19.95 12.87 -14.84
CA GLY A 614 19.50 12.62 -13.48
C GLY A 614 18.00 12.85 -13.31
N ARG A 615 17.59 13.37 -12.17
CA ARG A 615 16.18 13.74 -11.87
C ARG A 615 15.65 14.91 -12.70
N GLY A 616 16.48 15.50 -13.57
CA GLY A 616 16.07 16.46 -14.57
C GLY A 616 15.35 17.68 -13.99
N LEU A 617 14.05 17.82 -14.28
CA LEU A 617 13.25 18.98 -13.85
C LEU A 617 12.76 18.88 -12.39
N GLU A 618 12.93 17.77 -11.73
CA GLU A 618 12.54 17.55 -10.34
C GLU A 618 13.62 18.01 -9.33
N ASP A 619 14.86 18.17 -9.81
CA ASP A 619 15.96 18.68 -9.00
C ASP A 619 15.95 20.22 -9.01
N GLU A 620 15.51 20.83 -7.92
CA GLU A 620 15.39 22.28 -7.79
C GLU A 620 16.74 23.01 -7.91
N GLU A 621 17.82 22.44 -7.38
CA GLU A 621 19.16 23.04 -7.42
C GLU A 621 19.70 23.02 -8.85
N PHE A 622 19.55 21.90 -9.54
CA PHE A 622 19.90 21.76 -10.95
C PHE A 622 19.12 22.73 -11.82
N VAL A 623 17.80 22.81 -11.62
CA VAL A 623 16.92 23.70 -12.40
C VAL A 623 17.24 25.19 -12.19
N GLN A 624 17.67 25.59 -10.98
CA GLN A 624 18.03 26.98 -10.67
C GLN A 624 19.41 27.36 -11.18
N SER A 625 20.34 26.42 -11.24
CA SER A 625 21.74 26.65 -11.63
C SER A 625 21.99 26.58 -13.13
N HIS A 626 21.04 26.03 -13.91
CA HIS A 626 21.24 25.79 -15.35
C HIS A 626 20.38 26.70 -16.24
N PHE A 627 20.84 26.89 -17.47
CA PHE A 627 20.21 27.73 -18.48
C PHE A 627 20.09 26.99 -19.82
N VAL A 628 19.06 27.34 -20.58
CA VAL A 628 18.82 26.87 -21.94
C VAL A 628 19.23 27.97 -22.90
N VAL A 629 20.19 27.67 -23.75
CA VAL A 629 20.68 28.58 -24.79
C VAL A 629 20.23 28.11 -26.15
N PHE A 630 19.62 29.04 -26.91
CA PHE A 630 19.09 28.82 -28.25
C PHE A 630 20.02 29.46 -29.29
N ALA A 631 20.15 28.80 -30.41
CA ALA A 631 20.74 29.38 -31.64
C ALA A 631 19.76 29.27 -32.79
N THR A 632 19.54 30.37 -33.51
CA THR A 632 18.68 30.40 -34.69
C THR A 632 19.50 30.42 -36.00
N LYS A 633 18.85 30.12 -37.11
CA LYS A 633 19.39 30.05 -38.42
C LYS A 633 20.07 31.36 -38.83
N ASN A 634 19.49 32.50 -38.50
CA ASN A 634 20.01 33.80 -38.80
C ASN A 634 21.07 34.33 -37.82
N GLY A 635 21.52 33.46 -36.90
CA GLY A 635 22.58 33.74 -35.94
C GLY A 635 22.14 34.51 -34.69
N THR A 636 20.88 34.49 -34.36
CA THR A 636 20.35 35.00 -33.07
C THR A 636 20.61 33.95 -31.98
N VAL A 637 20.99 34.42 -30.78
CA VAL A 637 21.13 33.57 -29.58
C VAL A 637 20.28 34.11 -28.44
N LYS A 638 19.76 33.19 -27.61
CA LYS A 638 18.95 33.53 -26.46
C LYS A 638 19.32 32.64 -25.28
N LYS A 639 19.39 33.19 -24.08
CA LYS A 639 19.61 32.46 -22.81
C LYS A 639 18.39 32.60 -21.91
N THR A 640 17.86 31.49 -21.44
CA THR A 640 16.69 31.44 -20.56
C THR A 640 16.98 30.48 -19.41
N SER A 641 16.55 30.77 -18.16
CA SER A 641 16.72 29.86 -17.03
C SER A 641 15.94 28.56 -17.26
N LEU A 642 16.54 27.42 -16.90
CA LEU A 642 15.89 26.11 -17.01
C LEU A 642 14.59 26.05 -16.18
N LYS A 643 14.52 26.81 -15.08
CA LYS A 643 13.32 26.95 -14.24
C LYS A 643 12.07 27.37 -15.03
N GLU A 644 12.23 28.12 -16.10
CA GLU A 644 11.10 28.54 -16.96
C GLU A 644 10.45 27.33 -17.70
N TYR A 645 11.11 26.17 -17.73
CA TYR A 645 10.66 24.94 -18.37
C TYR A 645 10.32 23.82 -17.37
N SER A 646 10.34 24.09 -16.05
CA SER A 646 10.08 23.07 -15.01
C SER A 646 8.61 22.63 -14.91
N ARG A 647 7.68 23.33 -15.58
CA ARG A 647 6.25 23.00 -15.54
C ARG A 647 5.74 22.57 -16.91
N PRO A 648 5.71 21.25 -17.21
CA PRO A 648 5.22 20.71 -18.48
C PRO A 648 3.74 21.09 -18.73
N ARG A 649 3.42 21.33 -20.02
CA ARG A 649 2.04 21.54 -20.48
C ARG A 649 1.81 20.73 -21.75
N ALA A 650 0.67 20.07 -21.87
CA ALA A 650 0.32 19.24 -23.04
C ALA A 650 0.39 20.01 -24.37
N ASN A 651 0.05 21.29 -24.38
CA ASN A 651 0.09 22.16 -25.58
C ASN A 651 1.45 22.84 -25.76
N GLY A 652 2.48 22.43 -25.04
CA GLY A 652 3.79 23.08 -25.05
C GLY A 652 3.77 24.51 -24.52
N VAL A 653 4.94 25.12 -24.42
CA VAL A 653 5.14 26.52 -24.03
C VAL A 653 5.96 27.28 -25.08
N ILE A 654 5.76 28.58 -25.17
CA ILE A 654 6.65 29.45 -26.02
C ILE A 654 8.05 29.41 -25.38
N ALA A 655 9.04 29.03 -26.13
CA ALA A 655 10.42 28.96 -25.70
C ALA A 655 11.27 30.14 -26.22
N ILE A 656 11.00 30.60 -27.40
CA ILE A 656 11.62 31.75 -28.01
C ILE A 656 10.64 32.37 -29.03
N ASN A 657 10.60 33.68 -29.14
CA ASN A 657 9.89 34.35 -30.22
C ASN A 657 10.78 34.42 -31.47
N ILE A 658 10.34 33.74 -32.52
CA ILE A 658 11.08 33.67 -33.81
C ILE A 658 10.62 34.81 -34.74
N VAL A 659 11.58 35.49 -35.36
CA VAL A 659 11.32 36.50 -36.38
C VAL A 659 10.95 35.78 -37.67
N GLU A 660 10.10 36.36 -38.50
CA GLU A 660 9.69 35.82 -39.79
C GLU A 660 10.91 35.47 -40.66
N GLY A 661 10.95 34.25 -41.21
CA GLY A 661 12.07 33.74 -42.02
C GLY A 661 13.24 33.15 -41.19
N ASP A 662 13.19 33.17 -39.85
CA ASP A 662 14.17 32.55 -39.00
C ASP A 662 13.61 31.23 -38.41
N GLU A 663 14.45 30.37 -37.90
CA GLU A 663 14.06 29.11 -37.25
C GLU A 663 15.08 28.69 -36.18
N VAL A 664 14.66 27.94 -35.15
CA VAL A 664 15.58 27.38 -34.17
C VAL A 664 16.42 26.29 -34.84
N VAL A 665 17.74 26.34 -34.67
CA VAL A 665 18.67 25.36 -35.23
C VAL A 665 19.24 24.47 -34.17
N ASP A 666 19.65 25.01 -33.03
CA ASP A 666 20.26 24.22 -31.94
C ASP A 666 19.88 24.80 -30.58
N VAL A 667 19.77 23.91 -29.57
CA VAL A 667 19.47 24.25 -28.19
C VAL A 667 20.39 23.46 -27.28
N ARG A 668 21.04 24.15 -26.33
CA ARG A 668 22.00 23.56 -25.41
C ARG A 668 21.76 23.98 -23.98
N LEU A 669 22.09 23.09 -23.06
CA LEU A 669 22.12 23.34 -21.62
C LEU A 669 23.46 23.94 -21.22
N THR A 670 23.47 24.97 -20.37
CA THR A 670 24.67 25.64 -19.87
C THR A 670 24.55 25.89 -18.36
N ASN A 671 25.65 26.09 -17.68
CA ASN A 671 25.75 26.38 -16.23
C ASN A 671 25.89 27.88 -15.91
N GLY A 672 25.84 28.76 -16.91
CA GLY A 672 25.96 30.21 -16.71
C GLY A 672 27.40 30.72 -16.86
N GLN A 673 28.39 29.86 -16.95
CA GLN A 673 29.83 30.20 -17.03
C GLN A 673 30.53 29.60 -18.24
N ASN A 674 29.81 28.95 -19.14
CA ASN A 674 30.36 28.29 -20.31
C ASN A 674 30.77 29.26 -21.40
N GLU A 675 31.60 28.78 -22.33
CA GLU A 675 31.87 29.43 -23.58
C GLU A 675 31.10 28.75 -24.71
N LEU A 676 30.67 29.56 -25.69
CA LEU A 676 29.87 29.08 -26.80
C LEU A 676 30.63 29.26 -28.13
N ILE A 677 30.50 28.25 -29.00
CA ILE A 677 31.00 28.34 -30.37
C ILE A 677 29.84 28.09 -31.33
N LEU A 678 29.55 29.05 -32.21
CA LEU A 678 28.60 28.92 -33.30
C LEU A 678 29.36 28.80 -34.63
N ALA A 679 28.87 27.97 -35.55
CA ALA A 679 29.42 27.86 -36.88
C ALA A 679 28.38 28.03 -37.99
N ASP A 680 28.76 28.62 -39.11
CA ASP A 680 27.93 28.81 -40.30
C ASP A 680 28.25 27.81 -41.41
N ARG A 681 27.39 27.73 -42.40
CA ARG A 681 27.53 26.84 -43.56
C ARG A 681 28.77 27.16 -44.42
N ASN A 682 29.23 28.38 -44.38
CA ASN A 682 30.42 28.85 -45.13
C ASN A 682 31.74 28.47 -44.40
N GLY A 683 31.64 27.69 -43.31
CA GLY A 683 32.81 27.17 -42.61
C GLY A 683 33.51 28.19 -41.73
N ARG A 684 32.77 29.15 -41.17
CA ARG A 684 33.28 30.09 -40.16
C ARG A 684 32.70 29.77 -38.79
N ALA A 685 33.41 30.13 -37.70
CA ALA A 685 32.94 29.93 -36.33
C ALA A 685 33.30 31.14 -35.45
N VAL A 686 32.42 31.49 -34.50
CA VAL A 686 32.60 32.52 -33.50
C VAL A 686 32.59 31.87 -32.10
N ARG A 687 33.65 32.16 -31.30
CA ARG A 687 33.75 31.74 -29.90
C ARG A 687 33.56 32.97 -29.01
N PHE A 688 32.67 32.89 -28.03
CA PHE A 688 32.40 33.96 -27.07
C PHE A 688 31.88 33.40 -25.75
N ASP A 689 31.94 34.21 -24.69
CA ASP A 689 31.48 33.88 -23.35
C ASP A 689 29.95 34.02 -23.26
N GLU A 690 29.26 32.99 -22.66
CA GLU A 690 27.81 33.07 -22.51
C GLU A 690 27.35 34.18 -21.57
N GLN A 691 28.22 34.71 -20.70
CA GLN A 691 27.89 35.85 -19.86
C GLN A 691 27.59 37.12 -20.65
N THR A 692 28.06 37.16 -21.90
CA THR A 692 27.71 38.26 -22.82
C THR A 692 26.25 38.22 -23.26
N ILE A 693 25.55 37.10 -23.03
CA ILE A 693 24.13 36.94 -23.27
C ILE A 693 23.38 37.12 -21.94
N ARG A 694 22.59 38.18 -21.79
CA ARG A 694 21.74 38.38 -20.64
C ARG A 694 20.66 37.28 -20.55
N THR A 695 20.30 36.85 -19.36
CA THR A 695 19.16 35.94 -19.15
C THR A 695 17.84 36.64 -19.52
N MET A 696 17.01 36.01 -20.32
CA MET A 696 15.78 36.52 -20.86
C MET A 696 14.59 35.56 -20.57
N GLY A 697 13.39 36.11 -20.46
CA GLY A 697 12.16 35.31 -20.34
C GLY A 697 11.83 34.57 -21.62
N ARG A 698 10.96 33.54 -21.57
CA ARG A 698 10.58 32.64 -22.66
C ARG A 698 10.12 33.35 -23.93
N SER A 699 9.38 34.45 -23.83
CA SER A 699 8.83 35.21 -24.98
C SER A 699 9.78 36.21 -25.62
N ALA A 700 11.07 36.27 -25.23
CA ALA A 700 12.03 37.17 -25.82
C ALA A 700 12.57 36.60 -27.17
N THR A 701 12.97 37.46 -28.08
CA THR A 701 13.54 37.13 -29.39
C THR A 701 15.01 36.73 -29.31
N GLY A 702 15.78 37.26 -28.35
CA GLY A 702 17.23 37.03 -28.25
C GLY A 702 18.08 38.23 -28.72
N VAL A 703 19.38 37.97 -28.89
CA VAL A 703 20.39 38.93 -29.31
C VAL A 703 21.29 38.33 -30.41
N ARG A 704 21.96 39.14 -31.18
CA ARG A 704 22.85 38.63 -32.23
C ARG A 704 24.05 37.90 -31.61
N GLY A 705 24.20 36.60 -31.93
CA GLY A 705 25.32 35.73 -31.56
C GLY A 705 26.43 35.71 -32.64
N MET A 706 26.03 35.56 -33.91
CA MET A 706 26.94 35.51 -35.08
C MET A 706 26.37 36.34 -36.22
N LYS A 707 27.23 36.96 -37.03
CA LYS A 707 26.81 37.62 -38.25
C LYS A 707 26.93 36.62 -39.41
N VAL A 708 25.79 36.30 -40.00
CA VAL A 708 25.64 35.43 -41.17
C VAL A 708 25.61 36.32 -42.42
N ASP A 709 26.28 35.89 -43.52
CA ASP A 709 26.44 36.75 -44.73
C ASP A 709 25.16 36.83 -45.59
N GLY A 710 24.09 36.11 -45.26
CA GLY A 710 22.82 36.09 -46.00
C GLY A 710 22.82 35.13 -47.21
N GLY A 711 21.72 35.09 -47.98
CA GLY A 711 21.53 34.12 -49.03
C GLY A 711 21.36 32.69 -48.51
N ASP A 712 22.15 31.75 -48.96
CA ASP A 712 22.13 30.33 -48.54
C ASP A 712 22.97 30.06 -47.29
N ASP A 713 23.59 31.09 -46.68
CA ASP A 713 24.36 30.94 -45.46
C ASP A 713 23.44 30.91 -44.21
N ALA A 714 23.78 30.07 -43.25
CA ALA A 714 23.03 29.83 -42.08
C ALA A 714 23.90 29.27 -40.95
N VAL A 715 23.55 29.51 -39.71
CA VAL A 715 24.14 28.75 -38.57
C VAL A 715 23.76 27.29 -38.70
N VAL A 716 24.75 26.39 -38.55
CA VAL A 716 24.56 24.92 -38.64
C VAL A 716 24.59 24.20 -37.29
N GLY A 717 25.04 24.88 -36.22
CA GLY A 717 25.08 24.29 -34.89
C GLY A 717 25.81 25.20 -33.89
N MET A 718 25.61 24.85 -32.64
CA MET A 718 26.22 25.50 -31.49
C MET A 718 26.85 24.44 -30.58
N ILE A 719 28.02 24.68 -30.04
CA ILE A 719 28.62 23.86 -29.00
C ILE A 719 28.85 24.69 -27.74
N VAL A 720 28.75 24.03 -26.59
CA VAL A 720 29.09 24.51 -25.26
C VAL A 720 30.45 23.93 -24.90
N VAL A 721 31.40 24.75 -24.57
CA VAL A 721 32.73 24.32 -24.13
C VAL A 721 32.69 24.16 -22.63
N ASN A 722 32.88 22.94 -22.16
CA ASN A 722 32.96 22.62 -20.73
C ASN A 722 34.42 22.55 -20.25
N ASP A 723 35.28 21.97 -21.09
CA ASP A 723 36.71 21.83 -20.81
C ASP A 723 37.51 22.15 -22.09
N ALA A 724 38.14 23.33 -22.16
CA ALA A 724 38.83 23.79 -23.33
C ALA A 724 40.14 23.01 -23.62
N GLU A 725 40.71 22.34 -22.62
CA GLU A 725 41.99 21.60 -22.76
C GLU A 725 41.75 20.19 -23.32
N ASN A 726 40.69 19.52 -22.89
CA ASN A 726 40.39 18.13 -23.26
C ASN A 726 39.37 18.00 -24.39
N GLU A 727 38.56 19.02 -24.63
CA GLU A 727 37.58 19.00 -25.73
C GLU A 727 38.16 19.53 -27.06
N THR A 728 37.69 19.02 -28.18
CA THR A 728 37.99 19.48 -29.52
C THR A 728 36.71 19.78 -30.28
N ALA A 729 36.79 20.79 -31.19
CA ALA A 729 35.68 21.11 -32.09
C ALA A 729 35.72 20.20 -33.33
N MET A 730 34.76 19.29 -33.43
CA MET A 730 34.57 18.39 -34.57
C MET A 730 33.66 19.03 -35.59
N VAL A 731 34.09 19.12 -36.81
CA VAL A 731 33.33 19.65 -37.95
C VAL A 731 33.19 18.60 -39.05
N VAL A 732 31.99 18.52 -39.63
CA VAL A 732 31.67 17.56 -40.71
C VAL A 732 30.99 18.31 -41.86
N SER A 733 31.38 18.01 -43.11
CA SER A 733 30.85 18.63 -44.29
C SER A 733 29.93 17.71 -45.12
N GLU A 734 29.21 18.28 -46.06
CA GLU A 734 28.20 17.60 -46.91
C GLU A 734 28.76 16.37 -47.62
N ASN A 735 30.02 16.42 -48.11
CA ASN A 735 30.60 15.32 -48.86
C ASN A 735 31.35 14.29 -47.98
N GLY A 736 31.07 14.27 -46.65
CA GLY A 736 31.64 13.29 -45.73
C GLY A 736 33.09 13.52 -45.34
N TYR A 737 33.61 14.74 -45.49
CA TYR A 737 34.88 15.16 -44.93
C TYR A 737 34.69 15.79 -43.58
N GLY A 738 35.62 15.56 -42.68
CA GLY A 738 35.56 16.17 -41.34
C GLY A 738 36.93 16.17 -40.67
N LYS A 739 37.01 16.88 -39.59
CA LYS A 739 38.20 16.96 -38.75
C LYS A 739 37.83 17.48 -37.36
N ARG A 740 38.72 17.30 -36.44
CA ARG A 740 38.65 17.95 -35.12
C ARG A 740 39.79 18.97 -34.98
N SER A 741 39.53 20.07 -34.30
CA SER A 741 40.50 21.14 -34.06
C SER A 741 40.47 21.48 -32.57
N ALA A 742 41.61 21.85 -31.99
CA ALA A 742 41.69 22.30 -30.60
C ALA A 742 40.79 23.53 -30.39
N ILE A 743 40.12 23.59 -29.26
CA ILE A 743 39.27 24.72 -28.88
C ILE A 743 40.07 26.02 -28.79
N GLU A 744 41.34 25.96 -28.40
CA GLU A 744 42.26 27.10 -28.35
C GLU A 744 42.55 27.74 -29.68
N ASP A 745 42.47 27.01 -30.77
CA ASP A 745 42.62 27.54 -32.13
C ASP A 745 41.54 28.61 -32.46
N TYR A 746 40.43 28.59 -31.75
CA TYR A 746 39.35 29.58 -31.90
C TYR A 746 39.53 30.71 -30.90
N ARG A 747 40.00 31.86 -31.38
CA ARG A 747 40.16 33.05 -30.52
C ARG A 747 38.82 33.46 -29.86
N LYS A 748 38.83 33.76 -28.62
CA LYS A 748 37.69 34.32 -27.88
C LYS A 748 37.42 35.76 -28.34
N THR A 749 36.20 36.05 -28.74
CA THR A 749 35.75 37.36 -29.25
C THR A 749 34.41 37.74 -28.64
N ASN A 750 34.00 39.01 -28.92
CA ASN A 750 32.63 39.40 -28.59
C ASN A 750 31.64 38.71 -29.55
N ARG A 751 30.40 38.42 -29.02
CA ARG A 751 29.29 37.94 -29.86
C ARG A 751 28.94 38.89 -31.00
N GLY A 752 28.32 38.35 -32.07
CA GLY A 752 27.84 39.14 -33.21
C GLY A 752 28.90 39.40 -34.28
N GLY A 753 30.12 38.82 -34.19
CA GLY A 753 31.18 38.86 -35.19
C GLY A 753 30.94 37.88 -36.35
N LYS A 754 31.74 38.03 -37.48
CA LYS A 754 31.74 37.11 -38.62
C LYS A 754 32.49 35.80 -38.36
N GLY A 755 33.27 35.72 -37.26
CA GLY A 755 34.04 34.55 -36.88
C GLY A 755 35.34 34.31 -37.70
N VAL A 756 35.97 33.16 -37.34
CA VAL A 756 37.22 32.69 -37.98
C VAL A 756 36.93 31.43 -38.79
N LYS A 757 37.80 31.13 -39.77
CA LYS A 757 37.62 29.95 -40.60
C LYS A 757 37.78 28.67 -39.78
N THR A 758 36.78 27.77 -39.82
CA THR A 758 36.76 26.48 -39.12
C THR A 758 36.93 25.30 -40.05
N LEU A 759 36.57 25.43 -41.34
CA LEU A 759 36.76 24.42 -42.37
C LEU A 759 37.06 25.11 -43.68
N ALA A 760 37.98 24.58 -44.50
CA ALA A 760 38.18 25.05 -45.89
C ALA A 760 37.06 24.44 -46.75
N ILE A 761 36.11 25.27 -47.14
CA ILE A 761 35.06 24.92 -48.09
C ILE A 761 35.61 24.91 -49.54
N THR A 762 35.44 23.76 -50.18
CA THR A 762 35.87 23.50 -51.58
C THR A 762 34.83 22.61 -52.26
N GLU A 763 34.86 22.44 -53.56
CA GLU A 763 33.99 21.48 -54.25
C GLU A 763 34.13 20.06 -53.73
N LYS A 764 35.33 19.71 -53.23
CA LYS A 764 35.61 18.38 -52.66
C LYS A 764 34.94 18.18 -51.29
N THR A 765 34.94 19.17 -50.43
CA THR A 765 34.39 19.08 -49.09
C THR A 765 32.89 19.32 -49.06
N GLY A 766 32.35 20.18 -49.89
CA GLY A 766 31.01 20.71 -49.75
C GLY A 766 30.91 21.67 -48.57
N ARG A 767 29.73 22.16 -48.28
CA ARG A 767 29.45 23.09 -47.18
C ARG A 767 29.53 22.41 -45.82
N LEU A 768 29.67 23.20 -44.75
CA LEU A 768 29.62 22.68 -43.40
C LEU A 768 28.18 22.26 -43.02
N VAL A 769 28.02 21.06 -42.41
CA VAL A 769 26.76 20.49 -42.02
C VAL A 769 26.63 20.42 -40.49
N SER A 770 27.72 20.09 -39.77
CA SER A 770 27.66 19.87 -38.34
C SER A 770 28.90 20.37 -37.61
N LEU A 771 28.68 20.90 -36.41
CA LEU A 771 29.67 21.24 -35.39
C LEU A 771 29.34 20.53 -34.10
N LYS A 772 30.29 19.76 -33.52
CA LYS A 772 30.14 19.04 -32.24
C LYS A 772 31.41 19.24 -31.39
N ASN A 773 31.25 19.30 -30.06
CA ASN A 773 32.36 19.18 -29.12
C ASN A 773 32.59 17.71 -28.81
N VAL A 774 33.84 17.23 -28.90
CA VAL A 774 34.17 15.82 -28.72
C VAL A 774 35.47 15.63 -27.94
N THR A 775 35.58 14.49 -27.24
CA THR A 775 36.79 13.98 -26.60
C THR A 775 37.23 12.69 -27.28
N ASP A 776 38.41 12.17 -26.93
CA ASP A 776 38.91 10.88 -27.46
C ASP A 776 38.04 9.68 -27.05
N GLU A 777 37.28 9.81 -25.98
CA GLU A 777 36.37 8.78 -25.46
C GLU A 777 35.00 8.73 -26.18
N ASN A 778 34.77 9.63 -27.13
CA ASN A 778 33.50 9.72 -27.83
C ASN A 778 33.51 8.94 -29.14
N ASP A 779 32.32 8.52 -29.53
CA ASP A 779 32.03 8.00 -30.86
C ASP A 779 31.15 8.98 -31.63
N LEU A 780 31.25 8.94 -32.93
CA LEU A 780 30.40 9.69 -33.84
C LEU A 780 29.49 8.76 -34.62
N MET A 781 28.22 9.08 -34.65
CA MET A 781 27.26 8.48 -35.59
C MET A 781 26.98 9.48 -36.70
N ILE A 782 27.40 9.15 -37.95
CA ILE A 782 27.22 9.96 -39.12
C ILE A 782 26.15 9.35 -40.02
N ILE A 783 25.19 10.14 -40.45
CA ILE A 783 24.01 9.72 -41.18
C ILE A 783 23.97 10.45 -42.53
N ASN A 784 23.77 9.71 -43.62
CA ASN A 784 23.55 10.30 -44.94
C ASN A 784 22.05 10.39 -45.29
N LYS A 785 21.71 11.14 -46.35
CA LYS A 785 20.29 11.27 -46.78
C LYS A 785 19.68 9.97 -47.29
N SER A 786 20.47 8.96 -47.64
CA SER A 786 20.01 7.63 -48.01
C SER A 786 19.72 6.73 -46.80
N GLY A 787 19.84 7.23 -45.56
CA GLY A 787 19.56 6.48 -44.32
C GLY A 787 20.67 5.53 -43.88
N ILE A 788 21.86 5.61 -44.43
CA ILE A 788 23.03 4.82 -44.01
C ILE A 788 23.68 5.50 -42.83
N VAL A 789 23.90 4.75 -41.76
CA VAL A 789 24.51 5.19 -40.51
C VAL A 789 25.85 4.48 -40.32
N ILE A 790 26.89 5.26 -39.99
CA ILE A 790 28.19 4.74 -39.57
C ILE A 790 28.50 5.25 -38.16
N ARG A 791 29.01 4.36 -37.29
CA ARG A 791 29.60 4.70 -36.01
C ARG A 791 31.11 4.59 -36.10
N LEU A 792 31.84 5.63 -35.71
CA LEU A 792 33.29 5.67 -35.69
C LEU A 792 33.83 6.30 -34.41
N ALA A 793 34.94 5.80 -33.89
CA ALA A 793 35.62 6.36 -32.74
C ALA A 793 36.24 7.73 -33.09
N VAL A 794 36.07 8.73 -32.21
CA VAL A 794 36.68 10.05 -32.37
C VAL A 794 38.21 9.98 -32.29
N ALA A 795 38.75 9.07 -31.48
CA ALA A 795 40.19 8.84 -31.38
C ALA A 795 40.86 8.58 -32.75
N ASP A 796 40.17 7.95 -33.71
CA ASP A 796 40.65 7.69 -35.07
C ASP A 796 40.74 8.94 -35.93
N VAL A 797 40.16 10.07 -35.51
CA VAL A 797 40.17 11.32 -36.24
C VAL A 797 41.27 12.23 -35.70
N ARG A 798 42.28 12.53 -36.48
CA ARG A 798 43.41 13.39 -36.06
C ARG A 798 42.96 14.82 -35.72
N VAL A 799 43.59 15.43 -34.72
CA VAL A 799 43.49 16.86 -34.47
C VAL A 799 44.26 17.63 -35.55
N MET A 800 43.62 18.62 -36.16
CA MET A 800 44.16 19.41 -37.29
C MET A 800 43.86 20.89 -37.11
N GLY A 801 44.71 21.75 -37.59
CA GLY A 801 44.47 23.18 -37.59
C GLY A 801 43.13 23.58 -38.24
N ARG A 802 42.48 24.61 -37.71
CA ARG A 802 41.09 25.01 -38.01
C ARG A 802 40.84 25.37 -39.49
N ALA A 803 41.83 25.78 -40.26
CA ALA A 803 41.67 26.22 -41.66
C ALA A 803 41.86 25.09 -42.70
N THR A 804 42.09 23.81 -42.31
CA THR A 804 42.34 22.68 -43.23
C THR A 804 41.03 22.09 -43.77
N GLN A 805 41.13 21.21 -44.81
CA GLN A 805 40.00 20.54 -45.46
C GLN A 805 39.49 19.31 -44.68
N GLY A 806 40.27 18.80 -43.71
CA GLY A 806 39.97 17.58 -43.00
C GLY A 806 40.26 16.29 -43.78
N VAL A 807 39.80 15.16 -43.24
CA VAL A 807 39.92 13.81 -43.79
C VAL A 807 38.56 13.24 -44.16
N ARG A 808 38.51 12.21 -44.99
CA ARG A 808 37.27 11.53 -45.33
C ARG A 808 36.87 10.63 -44.16
N LEU A 809 35.67 10.86 -43.60
CA LEU A 809 35.10 10.09 -42.48
C LEU A 809 34.25 8.94 -42.96
N ILE A 810 33.46 9.16 -44.01
CA ILE A 810 32.57 8.17 -44.61
C ILE A 810 32.76 8.13 -46.13
N ASN A 811 32.65 6.96 -46.76
CA ASN A 811 32.63 6.79 -48.19
C ASN A 811 31.19 6.80 -48.69
N LEU A 812 30.79 7.86 -49.39
CA LEU A 812 29.45 7.98 -49.96
C LEU A 812 29.40 7.17 -51.25
N ALA A 813 28.63 6.08 -51.28
CA ALA A 813 28.56 5.13 -52.40
C ALA A 813 27.98 5.74 -53.67
N LYS A 814 27.17 6.82 -53.58
CA LYS A 814 26.61 7.57 -54.69
C LYS A 814 27.17 8.98 -54.67
N LYS A 815 27.62 9.50 -55.81
CA LYS A 815 28.13 10.89 -55.93
C LYS A 815 27.09 11.98 -55.60
N SER A 816 25.81 11.61 -55.56
CA SER A 816 24.70 12.53 -55.21
C SER A 816 24.23 12.42 -53.78
N ASP A 817 24.83 11.54 -52.96
CA ASP A 817 24.47 11.42 -51.53
C ASP A 817 25.27 12.39 -50.68
N VAL A 818 24.65 12.93 -49.67
CA VAL A 818 25.24 13.94 -48.79
C VAL A 818 24.96 13.58 -47.33
N ILE A 819 25.78 14.09 -46.41
CA ILE A 819 25.57 13.92 -44.99
C ILE A 819 24.34 14.71 -44.56
N ALA A 820 23.41 14.05 -43.81
CA ALA A 820 22.20 14.63 -43.27
C ALA A 820 22.40 15.10 -41.83
N SER A 821 23.01 14.27 -40.99
CA SER A 821 23.18 14.57 -39.56
C SER A 821 24.41 13.88 -38.97
N VAL A 822 24.90 14.43 -37.86
CA VAL A 822 26.01 13.86 -37.06
C VAL A 822 25.67 13.95 -35.61
N CYS A 823 25.77 12.81 -34.89
CA CYS A 823 25.51 12.69 -33.47
C CYS A 823 26.75 12.22 -32.72
N LYS A 824 26.97 12.73 -31.52
CA LYS A 824 27.99 12.29 -30.56
C LYS A 824 27.41 11.23 -29.65
N VAL A 825 28.15 10.12 -29.46
CA VAL A 825 27.82 9.05 -28.50
C VAL A 825 29.02 8.86 -27.57
N MET A 826 28.80 8.60 -26.30
CA MET A 826 29.88 8.26 -25.36
C MET A 826 30.09 6.76 -25.34
N SER A 827 31.34 6.30 -25.50
CA SER A 827 31.65 4.87 -25.63
C SER A 827 31.67 4.12 -24.28
N SER A 828 31.95 4.80 -23.18
CA SER A 828 32.11 4.20 -21.86
C SER A 828 31.08 4.60 -20.81
N GLU A 829 30.35 5.70 -20.95
CA GLU A 829 29.38 6.17 -19.93
C GLU A 829 28.09 5.33 -19.85
N LEU A 830 27.82 4.51 -20.85
CA LEU A 830 26.59 3.70 -20.85
C LEU A 830 26.71 2.40 -20.07
N GLU A 831 27.93 1.90 -19.88
CA GLU A 831 28.18 0.73 -19.02
C GLU A 831 28.49 1.13 -17.57
N SER A 832 29.24 2.21 -17.34
CA SER A 832 29.63 2.65 -15.99
C SER A 832 28.58 3.48 -15.26
N ALA A 833 27.76 4.28 -15.97
CA ALA A 833 26.70 5.06 -15.30
C ALA A 833 25.55 4.18 -14.75
N VAL A 834 25.27 3.05 -15.39
CA VAL A 834 24.30 2.07 -14.87
C VAL A 834 24.87 1.33 -13.66
N GLU A 835 26.18 1.07 -13.63
CA GLU A 835 26.82 0.44 -12.46
C GLU A 835 27.06 1.43 -11.32
N GLU A 836 27.36 2.69 -11.59
CA GLU A 836 27.62 3.72 -10.58
C GLU A 836 26.33 4.28 -9.96
N GLU A 837 25.26 4.50 -10.72
CA GLU A 837 23.94 4.84 -10.18
C GLU A 837 23.34 3.68 -9.37
N SER A 838 23.51 2.45 -9.83
CA SER A 838 23.09 1.25 -9.08
C SER A 838 23.88 1.08 -7.77
N ARG A 839 25.18 1.41 -7.77
CA ARG A 839 26.04 1.41 -6.58
C ARG A 839 25.73 2.56 -5.64
N GLN A 840 25.47 3.76 -6.12
CA GLN A 840 25.08 4.91 -5.30
C GLN A 840 23.72 4.71 -4.66
N GLN A 841 22.73 4.23 -5.39
CA GLN A 841 21.41 3.88 -4.82
C GLN A 841 21.51 2.75 -3.80
N TRP A 842 22.39 1.77 -4.00
CA TRP A 842 22.62 0.69 -3.04
C TRP A 842 23.36 1.18 -1.80
N ASN A 843 24.33 2.08 -1.93
CA ASN A 843 25.05 2.70 -0.81
C ASN A 843 24.16 3.65 -0.02
N GLU A 844 23.36 4.50 -0.66
CA GLU A 844 22.39 5.38 0.00
C GLU A 844 21.27 4.61 0.71
N ALA A 845 20.82 3.49 0.15
CA ALA A 845 19.87 2.61 0.81
C ALA A 845 20.49 1.91 2.03
N ASN A 846 21.77 1.51 1.96
CA ASN A 846 22.50 0.89 3.07
C ASN A 846 22.89 1.92 4.15
N GLU A 847 23.27 3.15 3.80
CA GLU A 847 23.52 4.22 4.77
C GLU A 847 22.23 4.59 5.52
N LYS A 848 21.11 4.74 4.85
CA LYS A 848 19.80 4.96 5.50
C LYS A 848 19.36 3.77 6.36
N PHE A 849 19.71 2.54 5.97
CA PHE A 849 19.43 1.33 6.77
C PHE A 849 20.31 1.27 8.03
N ASN A 850 21.57 1.68 7.92
CA ASN A 850 22.49 1.74 9.06
C ASN A 850 22.22 2.93 10.00
N GLU A 851 21.76 4.07 9.50
CA GLU A 851 21.34 5.21 10.34
C GLU A 851 20.05 4.94 11.12
N SER A 852 19.13 4.15 10.55
CA SER A 852 17.91 3.72 11.26
C SER A 852 18.15 2.60 12.28
N GLY A 853 19.26 1.86 12.17
CA GLY A 853 19.68 0.79 13.08
C GLY A 853 20.56 1.21 14.26
N ALA A 854 21.06 2.45 14.27
CA ALA A 854 22.05 2.88 15.26
C ALA A 854 21.49 3.46 16.58
N ASN A 855 20.16 3.40 16.81
CA ASN A 855 19.56 3.95 18.03
C ASN A 855 19.02 2.91 19.01
N THR A 856 19.54 1.68 19.00
CA THR A 856 19.22 0.68 20.03
C THR A 856 20.44 -0.22 20.29
N GLN A 857 21.41 0.30 21.03
CA GLN A 857 22.34 -0.55 21.81
C GLN A 857 22.58 0.11 23.16
N THR A 858 21.86 -0.36 24.16
CA THR A 858 22.27 -0.31 25.56
C THR A 858 23.12 -1.54 25.85
N GLU A 859 24.24 -1.28 26.50
CA GLU A 859 25.26 -2.16 26.97
C GLU A 859 24.75 -3.42 27.70
N SER A 860 25.27 -4.57 27.33
CA SER A 860 25.48 -5.68 28.25
C SER A 860 26.76 -6.43 27.83
N GLU A 861 27.81 -6.25 28.61
CA GLU A 861 29.00 -7.07 28.61
C GLU A 861 28.63 -8.54 28.87
N VAL A 862 29.11 -9.45 28.04
CA VAL A 862 29.31 -10.86 28.38
C VAL A 862 30.60 -11.32 27.71
N GLU A 863 31.53 -11.76 28.60
CA GLU A 863 32.84 -12.30 28.34
C GLU A 863 32.82 -13.45 27.30
N ALA A 864 33.89 -13.47 26.51
CA ALA A 864 34.22 -14.58 25.62
C ALA A 864 34.92 -15.72 26.44
N PRO A 865 34.72 -16.98 26.12
CA PRO A 865 35.60 -18.06 26.53
C PRO A 865 36.55 -18.46 25.40
N ASP A 866 37.80 -18.70 25.83
CA ASP A 866 38.96 -19.09 25.06
C ASP A 866 38.78 -20.36 24.22
N GLU A 867 39.39 -20.35 23.04
CA GLU A 867 39.78 -21.54 22.28
C GLU A 867 41.00 -22.22 22.95
N GLU A 868 40.88 -23.47 23.28
CA GLU A 868 42.00 -24.44 23.17
C GLU A 868 41.48 -25.91 23.21
N ASN A 869 41.96 -26.66 22.21
CA ASN A 869 42.17 -28.10 22.15
C ASN A 869 41.04 -29.12 22.24
N ALA A 870 40.82 -29.80 21.13
CA ALA A 870 41.24 -31.21 21.05
C ALA A 870 40.93 -31.79 19.65
N ALA A 871 42.02 -32.23 19.06
CA ALA A 871 42.00 -33.15 17.94
C ALA A 871 41.76 -34.60 18.46
N SER A 872 41.16 -35.40 17.55
CA SER A 872 41.25 -36.84 17.39
C SER A 872 40.10 -37.76 17.86
N LYS A 873 39.70 -38.55 16.87
CA LYS A 873 39.09 -39.94 16.92
C LYS A 873 37.56 -39.97 17.25
N GLU A 874 36.72 -40.49 16.42
CA GLU A 874 36.57 -41.60 15.45
C GLU A 874 35.45 -41.27 14.46
#